data_efb7fd86ef97d6fc047e2db42e61beaf
#
_entry.id   efb7fd86ef97d6fc047e2db42e61beaf
#
_cell.length_a   1.000
_cell.length_b   1.000
_cell.length_c   1.000
_cell.angle_alpha   90.00
_cell.angle_beta   90.00
_cell.angle_gamma   90.00
#
_symmetry.space_group_name_H-M   'P 1'
#
loop_
_entity.id
_entity.type
_entity.pdbx_description
1 polymer ?
#
loop_
_entity_poly.entity_id
_entity_poly.type
_entity_poly.pdbx_seq_one_letter_code
_entity_poly.pdbx_strand_id
1 'polypeptide(L)'
;MMRNWNLNTKIIMKNSSITFGLLATVLLALPGAHARAEDDTVTHAFETDTMRVPTLQTGGACIIQNVTIHTALRPAFLGTVVVKDGKITSVTEGESESLSGASDGLLVIDGSGKHLAPGVIDTHSHTAISGGVNEGTLTITADCDISDTIDPDDVGIYRALAGGVTTIQCLHGSANAIGGRSEVLKLKWGVTAAELVFPDAPQGIKFALGENPKGSNWGGNRDRFPSSRRGIEAVYDRAFTRAVAYGEGWKTYDEAVAQGEDPTPPRRDIRLETLLGILEGSVKVHSHSYRADEILMLLRKAEEFGFRIQTLQHVLEGYKVAAEIAEHGAGTSTFSDWWNYKIEAYDAIPQNAALLHEAGVLSTINSDSDELMRHLYHEAAKSVRYAGLDRVDALQMATLNGAKQLGLGDRIGSIEVGKDADLVLLDADPLSVYSQVQWTMVDGEIEFERLDAFGLYRADVTSNPEMDIRSGAPATPPAVAGEGLLALVGGTVHPADGPAIPGGTVVIFGSRIVAVGAGVELPDDCEVIDATGKHLWPGMIALDTPIGLFEIGSVPATNDTSELGGNQPDLSVTSSVHPESAHIAVTRISGITRTQTSPQGGGPIMGQSSVIDLDGMTWEELVCKDRDMLHINFPRMRNDAKDDKDPERVTELRDLLEEARSWRRLTDAAADNGLAPLGDRRLEALAPYALGEKRIALHADGAQTILGAMRFAREEELDVVLYGVTEGWKVADRIASEGLSVVVGPVLSVPRSDFDPFDSRYANAAVLARAGVPIAIMSSDDENPRNLPFAAGFAANWGLSKGEALRAVTLHAAEVVGMQDSLGSLTAGKRADIVMTDGDLFEATTQVLRMWIDGNEVSMSNRQTDLYDKYRARLHSKIAK
;
A
#
# COMPACT_ATOMS: atom_id res chain seq x y z
N MET A 1 6.31 32.75 38.27
CA MET A 1 4.96 33.32 38.46
C MET A 1 3.95 32.17 38.28
N MET A 2 3.44 31.72 39.40
CA MET A 2 2.43 30.69 39.49
C MET A 2 1.07 31.23 39.03
N ARG A 3 0.28 30.43 38.31
CA ARG A 3 -1.18 30.50 38.36
C ARG A 3 -1.77 29.10 38.22
N ASN A 4 -2.41 28.69 39.34
CA ASN A 4 -3.26 27.53 39.50
C ASN A 4 -4.52 27.61 38.62
N TRP A 5 -4.91 26.46 38.08
CA TRP A 5 -6.31 26.19 37.76
C TRP A 5 -6.76 24.85 38.34
N ASN A 6 -7.64 24.90 39.29
CA ASN A 6 -8.40 23.78 39.86
C ASN A 6 -9.57 23.46 38.93
N LEU A 7 -9.75 22.20 38.63
CA LEU A 7 -10.99 21.65 38.07
C LEU A 7 -11.61 20.67 39.05
N ASN A 8 -12.69 21.11 39.67
CA ASN A 8 -13.67 20.25 40.34
C ASN A 8 -14.80 19.93 39.34
N THR A 9 -15.06 18.69 39.02
CA THR A 9 -16.30 18.27 38.40
C THR A 9 -16.91 17.11 39.18
N LYS A 10 -18.03 17.41 39.83
CA LYS A 10 -18.88 16.42 40.54
C LYS A 10 -19.77 15.70 39.54
N ILE A 11 -19.69 14.37 39.57
CA ILE A 11 -20.63 13.47 38.90
C ILE A 11 -21.88 13.36 39.79
N ILE A 12 -23.06 13.62 39.26
CA ILE A 12 -24.35 13.34 39.85
C ILE A 12 -25.05 12.27 38.99
N MET A 13 -25.13 11.06 39.51
CA MET A 13 -26.03 10.02 38.99
C MET A 13 -27.47 10.34 39.37
N LYS A 14 -28.39 10.28 38.40
CA LYS A 14 -29.80 10.14 38.64
C LYS A 14 -30.36 8.91 37.92
N ASN A 15 -30.73 7.93 38.72
CA ASN A 15 -31.61 6.86 38.34
C ASN A 15 -33.00 7.36 38.04
N SER A 16 -33.65 6.87 36.97
CA SER A 16 -35.09 6.89 36.82
C SER A 16 -35.54 5.69 36.01
N SER A 17 -36.15 4.76 36.71
CA SER A 17 -36.94 3.65 36.14
C SER A 17 -38.22 4.21 35.54
N ILE A 18 -38.62 3.80 34.32
CA ILE A 18 -40.01 3.99 33.83
C ILE A 18 -40.51 2.70 33.17
N THR A 19 -41.64 2.33 33.65
CA THR A 19 -42.48 1.16 33.44
C THR A 19 -43.15 1.14 32.06
N PHE A 20 -43.32 -0.04 31.50
CA PHE A 20 -44.13 -0.32 30.29
C PHE A 20 -45.63 0.02 30.50
N GLY A 21 -46.22 0.66 29.51
CA GLY A 21 -47.66 0.83 29.36
C GLY A 21 -48.05 0.73 27.89
N LEU A 22 -48.73 -0.39 27.53
CA LEU A 22 -49.43 -0.56 26.25
C LEU A 22 -50.67 0.35 26.21
N LEU A 23 -50.85 1.10 25.12
CA LEU A 23 -52.20 1.55 24.71
C LEU A 23 -52.30 1.58 23.19
N ALA A 24 -53.23 0.80 22.67
CA ALA A 24 -53.68 0.84 21.31
C ALA A 24 -54.67 1.98 21.10
N THR A 25 -54.58 2.76 20.05
CA THR A 25 -55.69 3.61 19.59
C THR A 25 -55.68 3.81 18.06
N VAL A 26 -56.85 3.68 17.55
CA VAL A 26 -57.40 3.59 16.22
C VAL A 26 -57.09 4.78 15.32
N LEU A 27 -56.93 4.50 14.03
CA LEU A 27 -56.83 5.41 12.87
C LEU A 27 -58.07 6.29 12.68
N LEU A 28 -57.85 7.53 12.32
CA LEU A 28 -58.73 8.33 11.46
C LEU A 28 -57.90 9.14 10.49
N ALA A 29 -58.13 8.91 9.20
CA ALA A 29 -57.46 9.54 8.07
C ALA A 29 -58.08 10.89 7.74
N LEU A 30 -57.26 11.90 7.45
CA LEU A 30 -57.58 13.07 6.62
C LEU A 30 -56.39 13.42 5.73
N PRO A 31 -56.55 13.81 4.47
CA PRO A 31 -55.49 14.01 3.54
C PRO A 31 -54.93 15.43 3.59
N GLY A 32 -53.66 15.56 3.86
CA GLY A 32 -52.91 16.79 3.69
C GLY A 32 -51.53 16.42 3.13
N ALA A 33 -51.37 16.62 1.81
CA ALA A 33 -50.11 16.41 1.15
C ALA A 33 -49.07 17.43 1.66
N HIS A 34 -48.21 16.99 2.54
CA HIS A 34 -46.85 17.52 2.68
C HIS A 34 -45.91 16.41 2.29
N ALA A 35 -45.19 16.60 1.18
CA ALA A 35 -44.05 15.79 0.82
C ALA A 35 -43.08 15.85 1.99
N ARG A 36 -43.08 14.80 2.83
CA ARG A 36 -41.96 14.50 3.71
C ARG A 36 -40.80 14.14 2.78
N ALA A 37 -39.68 14.82 2.93
CA ALA A 37 -38.40 14.31 2.47
C ALA A 37 -38.34 12.85 2.98
N GLU A 38 -38.24 11.91 2.09
CA GLU A 38 -37.90 10.53 2.39
C GLU A 38 -36.54 10.58 3.10
N ASP A 39 -36.53 10.11 4.34
CA ASP A 39 -35.34 9.91 5.13
C ASP A 39 -34.65 8.71 4.46
N ASP A 40 -33.84 8.99 3.43
CA ASP A 40 -32.99 8.01 2.74
C ASP A 40 -31.92 7.55 3.73
N THR A 41 -32.27 6.68 4.66
CA THR A 41 -31.30 5.85 5.36
C THR A 41 -30.73 4.85 4.35
N VAL A 42 -29.69 5.31 3.63
CA VAL A 42 -28.89 4.41 2.81
C VAL A 42 -28.26 3.37 3.72
N THR A 43 -28.79 2.17 3.70
CA THR A 43 -28.21 1.01 4.40
C THR A 43 -27.00 0.57 3.56
N HIS A 44 -25.83 1.04 3.90
CA HIS A 44 -24.56 0.57 3.32
C HIS A 44 -24.07 -0.68 4.06
N ALA A 45 -23.17 -1.44 3.43
CA ALA A 45 -22.51 -2.58 4.02
C ALA A 45 -21.75 -2.17 5.31
N PHE A 46 -21.76 -3.03 6.30
CA PHE A 46 -21.01 -2.86 7.55
C PHE A 46 -20.60 -4.24 8.08
N GLU A 47 -19.63 -4.25 8.98
CA GLU A 47 -19.08 -5.45 9.57
C GLU A 47 -18.94 -5.28 11.08
N THR A 48 -19.56 -6.17 11.85
CA THR A 48 -19.53 -6.15 13.32
C THR A 48 -18.71 -7.32 13.86
N ASP A 49 -18.28 -7.25 15.11
CA ASP A 49 -17.52 -8.33 15.77
C ASP A 49 -18.25 -9.67 15.73
N THR A 50 -19.58 -9.66 15.83
CA THR A 50 -20.37 -10.90 15.69
C THR A 50 -20.30 -11.50 14.28
N MET A 51 -20.21 -10.65 13.24
CA MET A 51 -20.09 -11.11 11.85
C MET A 51 -18.68 -11.64 11.57
N ARG A 52 -17.68 -11.16 12.30
CA ARG A 52 -16.27 -11.54 12.18
C ARG A 52 -15.96 -12.92 12.78
N VAL A 53 -16.88 -13.49 13.56
CA VAL A 53 -16.71 -14.84 14.08
C VAL A 53 -16.91 -15.85 12.97
N PRO A 54 -15.91 -16.70 12.65
CA PRO A 54 -16.03 -17.72 11.61
C PRO A 54 -17.19 -18.69 11.87
N THR A 55 -17.88 -19.05 10.81
CA THR A 55 -18.94 -20.08 10.88
C THR A 55 -18.37 -21.48 10.79
N LEU A 56 -17.23 -21.64 10.12
CA LEU A 56 -16.50 -22.88 9.97
C LEU A 56 -15.57 -23.08 11.16
N GLN A 57 -15.90 -24.04 12.03
CA GLN A 57 -15.10 -24.36 13.22
C GLN A 57 -14.53 -25.78 13.08
N THR A 58 -13.24 -25.92 13.30
CA THR A 58 -12.51 -27.19 13.15
C THR A 58 -12.33 -27.91 14.50
N GLY A 59 -12.37 -27.18 15.60
CA GLY A 59 -12.01 -27.72 16.93
C GLY A 59 -10.56 -28.19 16.97
N GLY A 60 -9.66 -27.58 16.20
CA GLY A 60 -8.24 -27.94 16.07
C GLY A 60 -7.98 -29.20 15.24
N ALA A 61 -8.99 -29.72 14.50
CA ALA A 61 -8.83 -30.95 13.75
C ALA A 61 -9.69 -30.99 12.45
N CYS A 62 -9.05 -31.19 11.30
CA CYS A 62 -9.74 -31.27 10.01
C CYS A 62 -8.89 -32.01 8.96
N ILE A 63 -9.53 -32.30 7.82
CA ILE A 63 -8.90 -32.82 6.61
C ILE A 63 -9.14 -31.80 5.50
N ILE A 64 -8.08 -31.27 4.89
CA ILE A 64 -8.15 -30.37 3.75
C ILE A 64 -7.71 -31.19 2.53
N GLN A 65 -8.65 -31.56 1.66
CA GLN A 65 -8.39 -32.48 0.54
C GLN A 65 -8.45 -31.79 -0.83
N ASN A 66 -7.78 -32.36 -1.81
CA ASN A 66 -7.81 -31.93 -3.21
C ASN A 66 -7.36 -30.47 -3.41
N VAL A 67 -6.44 -30.00 -2.60
CA VAL A 67 -5.97 -28.62 -2.62
C VAL A 67 -4.57 -28.51 -3.24
N THR A 68 -4.27 -27.45 -3.97
CA THR A 68 -2.90 -27.13 -4.41
C THR A 68 -2.09 -26.63 -3.21
N ILE A 69 -1.10 -27.43 -2.79
CA ILE A 69 -0.31 -27.16 -1.58
C ILE A 69 1.00 -26.44 -1.93
N HIS A 70 1.19 -25.26 -1.36
CA HIS A 70 2.42 -24.46 -1.38
C HIS A 70 3.16 -24.66 -0.06
N THR A 71 4.09 -25.60 -0.01
CA THR A 71 4.76 -25.93 1.27
C THR A 71 5.77 -24.89 1.74
N ALA A 72 6.17 -23.95 0.90
CA ALA A 72 7.35 -23.06 1.03
C ALA A 72 8.71 -23.82 1.03
N LEU A 73 8.74 -25.08 0.59
CA LEU A 73 9.97 -25.91 0.53
C LEU A 73 10.28 -26.41 -0.89
N ARG A 74 9.26 -26.54 -1.70
CA ARG A 74 9.32 -27.06 -3.09
C ARG A 74 8.17 -26.48 -3.92
N PRO A 75 8.20 -26.64 -5.24
CA PRO A 75 7.08 -26.26 -6.10
C PRO A 75 5.75 -26.88 -5.63
N ALA A 76 4.66 -26.14 -5.85
CA ALA A 76 3.32 -26.53 -5.43
C ALA A 76 2.86 -27.86 -6.08
N PHE A 77 2.03 -28.61 -5.38
CA PHE A 77 1.48 -29.89 -5.85
C PHE A 77 0.05 -30.09 -5.31
N LEU A 78 -0.75 -30.88 -6.02
CA LEU A 78 -2.08 -31.26 -5.58
C LEU A 78 -1.98 -32.30 -4.45
N GLY A 79 -2.74 -32.12 -3.36
CA GLY A 79 -2.65 -33.05 -2.23
C GLY A 79 -3.70 -32.86 -1.16
N THR A 80 -3.43 -33.49 -0.02
CA THR A 80 -4.28 -33.49 1.18
C THR A 80 -3.44 -33.21 2.42
N VAL A 81 -3.94 -32.33 3.29
CA VAL A 81 -3.36 -32.04 4.60
C VAL A 81 -4.31 -32.49 5.69
N VAL A 82 -3.81 -33.16 6.73
CA VAL A 82 -4.56 -33.56 7.92
C VAL A 82 -4.05 -32.80 9.12
N VAL A 83 -4.95 -32.14 9.81
CA VAL A 83 -4.71 -31.41 11.05
C VAL A 83 -5.34 -32.17 12.22
N LYS A 84 -4.62 -32.31 13.33
CA LYS A 84 -5.14 -32.84 14.61
C LYS A 84 -4.43 -32.14 15.76
N ASP A 85 -5.18 -31.82 16.80
CA ASP A 85 -4.69 -31.12 17.99
C ASP A 85 -3.87 -29.86 17.65
N GLY A 86 -4.37 -29.08 16.68
CA GLY A 86 -3.73 -27.85 16.24
C GLY A 86 -2.45 -28.04 15.39
N LYS A 87 -2.10 -29.29 15.04
CA LYS A 87 -0.84 -29.58 14.32
C LYS A 87 -1.10 -30.31 13.01
N ILE A 88 -0.19 -30.07 12.06
CA ILE A 88 -0.13 -30.82 10.80
C ILE A 88 0.36 -32.25 11.10
N THR A 89 -0.48 -33.26 10.88
CA THR A 89 -0.15 -34.67 11.14
C THR A 89 0.12 -35.46 9.89
N SER A 90 -0.35 -34.98 8.73
CA SER A 90 -0.08 -35.62 7.43
C SER A 90 -0.11 -34.59 6.29
N VAL A 91 0.79 -34.77 5.32
CA VAL A 91 0.80 -34.08 4.04
C VAL A 91 0.98 -35.13 2.97
N THR A 92 0.00 -35.34 2.10
CA THR A 92 0.02 -36.42 1.09
C THR A 92 -0.16 -35.81 -0.29
N GLU A 93 0.71 -36.16 -1.24
CA GLU A 93 0.62 -35.73 -2.62
C GLU A 93 -0.32 -36.67 -3.42
N GLY A 94 -1.10 -36.09 -4.33
CA GLY A 94 -2.04 -36.76 -5.21
C GLY A 94 -3.49 -36.50 -4.85
N GLU A 95 -4.39 -36.84 -5.79
CA GLU A 95 -5.83 -36.80 -5.53
C GLU A 95 -6.20 -37.87 -4.51
N SER A 96 -6.99 -37.48 -3.49
CA SER A 96 -7.59 -38.50 -2.62
C SER A 96 -8.99 -38.84 -3.13
N GLU A 97 -9.30 -40.16 -3.21
CA GLU A 97 -10.69 -40.58 -3.36
C GLU A 97 -11.50 -39.95 -2.24
N SER A 98 -12.66 -39.37 -2.59
CA SER A 98 -13.53 -38.66 -1.63
C SER A 98 -13.68 -39.44 -0.33
N LEU A 99 -13.08 -38.93 0.75
CA LEU A 99 -13.12 -39.50 2.09
C LEU A 99 -14.49 -39.34 2.79
N SER A 100 -15.55 -39.11 2.03
CA SER A 100 -16.93 -38.92 2.52
C SER A 100 -17.50 -40.06 3.40
N GLY A 101 -16.73 -41.08 3.74
CA GLY A 101 -17.11 -42.19 4.57
C GLY A 101 -16.07 -42.66 5.62
N ALA A 102 -14.85 -42.10 5.65
CA ALA A 102 -13.76 -42.59 6.51
C ALA A 102 -13.09 -41.49 7.35
N SER A 103 -13.78 -40.39 7.64
CA SER A 103 -13.23 -39.21 8.33
C SER A 103 -13.06 -39.34 9.85
N ASP A 104 -13.37 -40.48 10.44
CA ASP A 104 -13.38 -40.67 11.93
C ASP A 104 -14.07 -39.51 12.69
N GLY A 105 -15.03 -38.81 12.05
CA GLY A 105 -15.74 -37.67 12.62
C GLY A 105 -15.02 -36.31 12.43
N LEU A 106 -13.89 -36.26 11.71
CA LEU A 106 -13.20 -35.00 11.41
C LEU A 106 -13.97 -34.21 10.34
N LEU A 107 -13.91 -32.87 10.45
CA LEU A 107 -14.37 -31.95 9.41
C LEU A 107 -13.53 -32.17 8.14
N VAL A 108 -14.19 -32.35 7.00
CA VAL A 108 -13.54 -32.43 5.69
C VAL A 108 -13.81 -31.17 4.92
N ILE A 109 -12.73 -30.46 4.54
CA ILE A 109 -12.76 -29.25 3.73
C ILE A 109 -12.33 -29.63 2.32
N ASP A 110 -13.21 -29.39 1.34
CA ASP A 110 -12.87 -29.57 -0.08
C ASP A 110 -12.10 -28.34 -0.60
N GLY A 111 -10.85 -28.55 -0.93
CA GLY A 111 -9.95 -27.56 -1.49
C GLY A 111 -9.84 -27.58 -3.01
N SER A 112 -10.76 -28.26 -3.73
CA SER A 112 -10.73 -28.36 -5.18
C SER A 112 -10.67 -26.99 -5.85
N GLY A 113 -9.64 -26.75 -6.69
CA GLY A 113 -9.40 -25.47 -7.35
C GLY A 113 -8.93 -24.36 -6.43
N LYS A 114 -8.58 -24.66 -5.18
CA LYS A 114 -8.01 -23.75 -4.19
C LYS A 114 -6.54 -24.00 -3.94
N HIS A 115 -5.89 -23.06 -3.29
CA HIS A 115 -4.49 -23.10 -2.92
C HIS A 115 -4.35 -23.02 -1.39
N LEU A 116 -3.47 -23.84 -0.83
CA LEU A 116 -3.16 -23.85 0.59
C LEU A 116 -1.71 -23.43 0.78
N ALA A 117 -1.48 -22.38 1.55
CA ALA A 117 -0.16 -21.85 1.86
C ALA A 117 0.08 -21.81 3.38
N PRO A 118 1.35 -21.74 3.85
CA PRO A 118 1.63 -21.41 5.24
C PRO A 118 1.16 -20.00 5.55
N GLY A 119 0.73 -19.74 6.77
CA GLY A 119 0.40 -18.38 7.22
C GLY A 119 1.56 -17.41 7.03
N VAL A 120 1.23 -16.18 6.70
CA VAL A 120 2.18 -15.07 6.60
C VAL A 120 2.74 -14.74 7.99
N ILE A 121 4.04 -14.48 8.05
CA ILE A 121 4.76 -14.09 9.27
C ILE A 121 5.37 -12.71 9.04
N ASP A 122 4.77 -11.71 9.67
CA ASP A 122 5.28 -10.35 9.61
C ASP A 122 6.29 -10.09 10.73
N THR A 123 7.55 -9.96 10.38
CA THR A 123 8.66 -9.78 11.32
C THR A 123 8.86 -8.33 11.76
N HIS A 124 7.94 -7.42 11.38
CA HIS A 124 7.94 -6.03 11.84
C HIS A 124 6.53 -5.44 11.79
N SER A 125 5.87 -5.42 12.93
CA SER A 125 4.53 -4.85 13.06
C SER A 125 4.41 -3.96 14.29
N HIS A 126 3.44 -3.06 14.23
CA HIS A 126 2.99 -2.21 15.34
C HIS A 126 1.47 -2.36 15.59
N THR A 127 0.82 -3.32 14.93
CA THR A 127 -0.58 -3.70 15.15
C THR A 127 -0.76 -4.39 16.49
N ALA A 128 -1.95 -4.33 17.07
CA ALA A 128 -2.31 -4.87 18.37
C ALA A 128 -1.58 -4.16 19.55
N ILE A 129 -1.25 -2.88 19.40
CA ILE A 129 -0.60 -2.08 20.44
C ILE A 129 -1.43 -0.81 20.72
N SER A 130 -1.86 -0.64 21.97
CA SER A 130 -2.58 0.56 22.38
C SER A 130 -1.66 1.72 22.73
N GLY A 131 -2.06 2.95 22.41
CA GLY A 131 -1.47 4.22 22.84
C GLY A 131 -0.30 4.69 21.99
N GLY A 132 0.69 3.89 21.72
CA GLY A 132 1.84 4.26 20.88
C GLY A 132 3.04 3.34 21.13
N VAL A 133 3.88 3.22 20.12
CA VAL A 133 4.95 2.22 20.03
C VAL A 133 6.29 2.70 20.59
N ASN A 134 6.38 3.92 21.05
CA ASN A 134 7.65 4.52 21.51
C ASN A 134 7.58 5.08 22.92
N GLU A 135 8.47 4.65 23.80
CA GLU A 135 8.85 5.41 24.98
C GLU A 135 10.06 6.30 24.64
N GLY A 136 9.77 7.51 24.14
CA GLY A 136 10.77 8.39 23.52
C GLY A 136 11.57 9.28 24.48
N THR A 137 11.32 9.26 25.80
CA THR A 137 11.91 10.22 26.77
C THR A 137 13.39 9.98 27.04
N LEU A 138 13.85 8.73 26.95
CA LEU A 138 15.23 8.33 27.17
C LEU A 138 15.85 7.72 25.92
N THR A 139 17.18 7.70 25.88
CA THR A 139 17.95 7.09 24.77
C THR A 139 17.99 5.58 24.86
N ILE A 140 17.89 5.04 26.07
CA ILE A 140 17.88 3.61 26.40
C ILE A 140 16.65 3.34 27.26
N THR A 141 15.74 2.51 26.76
CA THR A 141 14.48 2.10 27.41
C THR A 141 14.34 0.57 27.41
N ALA A 142 15.44 -0.14 27.62
CA ALA A 142 15.50 -1.60 27.67
C ALA A 142 14.68 -2.22 28.83
N ASP A 143 14.15 -1.39 29.72
CA ASP A 143 13.22 -1.72 30.81
C ASP A 143 11.74 -1.66 30.38
N CYS A 144 11.41 -1.14 29.19
CA CYS A 144 10.06 -1.17 28.64
C CYS A 144 9.79 -2.51 27.92
N ASP A 145 8.54 -2.92 27.93
CA ASP A 145 8.09 -4.16 27.28
C ASP A 145 6.80 -3.91 26.49
N ILE A 146 6.75 -4.35 25.24
CA ILE A 146 5.54 -4.25 24.39
C ILE A 146 4.41 -5.11 24.93
N SER A 147 4.71 -6.22 25.61
CA SER A 147 3.70 -7.09 26.20
C SER A 147 2.75 -6.36 27.16
N ASP A 148 3.20 -5.26 27.77
CA ASP A 148 2.39 -4.43 28.69
C ASP A 148 1.31 -3.60 27.97
N THR A 149 1.37 -3.50 26.64
CA THR A 149 0.53 -2.61 25.82
C THR A 149 -0.26 -3.34 24.70
N ILE A 150 -0.32 -4.67 24.77
CA ILE A 150 -1.06 -5.46 23.76
C ILE A 150 -2.55 -5.12 23.85
N ASP A 151 -3.15 -4.78 22.72
CA ASP A 151 -4.56 -4.48 22.52
C ASP A 151 -5.23 -5.60 21.72
N PRO A 152 -5.98 -6.50 22.37
CA PRO A 152 -6.64 -7.60 21.67
C PRO A 152 -7.88 -7.18 20.87
N ASP A 153 -8.38 -5.96 21.11
CA ASP A 153 -9.56 -5.41 20.45
C ASP A 153 -9.21 -4.57 19.22
N ASP A 154 -7.91 -4.46 18.86
CA ASP A 154 -7.48 -3.76 17.65
C ASP A 154 -8.00 -4.46 16.39
N VAL A 155 -8.86 -3.77 15.63
CA VAL A 155 -9.42 -4.28 14.37
C VAL A 155 -8.33 -4.62 13.33
N GLY A 156 -7.14 -4.07 13.48
CA GLY A 156 -5.94 -4.43 12.70
C GLY A 156 -5.64 -5.92 12.74
N ILE A 157 -5.91 -6.60 13.87
CA ILE A 157 -5.75 -8.06 14.00
C ILE A 157 -6.65 -8.81 12.99
N TYR A 158 -7.94 -8.48 12.96
CA TYR A 158 -8.88 -9.09 12.03
C TYR A 158 -8.52 -8.80 10.57
N ARG A 159 -8.12 -7.56 10.28
CA ARG A 159 -7.70 -7.14 8.94
C ARG A 159 -6.41 -7.82 8.48
N ALA A 160 -5.49 -8.08 9.40
CA ALA A 160 -4.28 -8.84 9.13
C ALA A 160 -4.58 -10.32 8.82
N LEU A 161 -5.46 -10.95 9.61
CA LEU A 161 -5.98 -12.30 9.36
C LEU A 161 -6.64 -12.39 7.97
N ALA A 162 -7.37 -11.35 7.55
CA ALA A 162 -7.96 -11.27 6.20
C ALA A 162 -6.91 -11.23 5.08
N GLY A 163 -5.67 -10.81 5.38
CA GLY A 163 -4.50 -10.89 4.50
C GLY A 163 -3.71 -12.20 4.61
N GLY A 164 -4.13 -13.13 5.46
CA GLY A 164 -3.45 -14.40 5.70
C GLY A 164 -2.32 -14.33 6.72
N VAL A 165 -2.19 -13.23 7.49
CA VAL A 165 -1.16 -13.08 8.53
C VAL A 165 -1.57 -13.90 9.76
N THR A 166 -0.72 -14.83 10.17
CA THR A 166 -0.96 -15.69 11.35
C THR A 166 -0.07 -15.33 12.53
N THR A 167 1.08 -14.73 12.27
CA THR A 167 2.07 -14.38 13.29
C THR A 167 2.70 -13.03 12.99
N ILE A 168 2.82 -12.19 14.03
CA ILE A 168 3.51 -10.90 13.92
C ILE A 168 4.55 -10.76 15.03
N GLN A 169 5.64 -10.01 14.75
CA GLN A 169 6.51 -9.50 15.78
C GLN A 169 6.17 -8.05 16.09
N CYS A 170 5.58 -7.80 17.25
CA CYS A 170 5.33 -6.45 17.76
C CYS A 170 6.60 -5.86 18.33
N LEU A 171 7.09 -4.80 17.68
CA LEU A 171 8.32 -4.14 18.05
C LEU A 171 8.05 -2.79 18.72
N HIS A 172 8.90 -2.42 19.68
CA HIS A 172 9.03 -1.02 20.09
C HIS A 172 9.44 -0.19 18.86
N GLY A 173 8.92 1.02 18.69
CA GLY A 173 9.30 1.89 17.59
C GLY A 173 10.79 2.28 17.63
N SER A 174 11.25 3.01 16.62
CA SER A 174 12.68 3.33 16.42
C SER A 174 13.14 4.66 17.04
N ALA A 175 12.41 5.18 18.02
CA ALA A 175 12.75 6.43 18.69
C ALA A 175 14.08 6.42 19.49
N ASN A 176 14.54 5.28 19.91
CA ASN A 176 15.62 5.09 20.88
C ASN A 176 16.76 4.30 20.25
N ALA A 177 18.01 4.63 20.53
CA ALA A 177 19.14 3.82 20.07
C ALA A 177 19.03 2.38 20.63
N ILE A 178 18.59 2.24 21.89
CA ILE A 178 18.19 0.97 22.50
C ILE A 178 16.78 1.16 23.05
N GLY A 179 15.79 0.57 22.38
CA GLY A 179 14.36 0.65 22.72
C GLY A 179 13.93 -0.44 23.69
N GLY A 180 12.62 -0.71 23.71
CA GLY A 180 11.99 -1.73 24.55
C GLY A 180 12.09 -3.13 23.97
N ARG A 181 11.72 -4.10 24.83
CA ARG A 181 11.57 -5.50 24.44
C ARG A 181 10.36 -5.67 23.52
N SER A 182 10.44 -6.65 22.63
CA SER A 182 9.39 -6.99 21.65
C SER A 182 8.66 -8.26 22.06
N GLU A 183 7.46 -8.44 21.51
CA GLU A 183 6.68 -9.65 21.72
C GLU A 183 6.29 -10.28 20.37
N VAL A 184 6.17 -11.60 20.32
CA VAL A 184 5.66 -12.34 19.17
C VAL A 184 4.23 -12.76 19.44
N LEU A 185 3.31 -12.44 18.53
CA LEU A 185 1.88 -12.74 18.67
C LEU A 185 1.42 -13.72 17.60
N LYS A 186 0.60 -14.70 17.98
CA LYS A 186 -0.30 -15.44 17.08
C LYS A 186 -1.60 -14.67 16.95
N LEU A 187 -1.98 -14.30 15.75
CA LEU A 187 -3.17 -13.48 15.54
C LEU A 187 -4.44 -14.34 15.68
N LYS A 188 -5.30 -13.94 16.60
CA LYS A 188 -6.63 -14.53 16.86
C LYS A 188 -7.61 -13.40 17.15
N TRP A 189 -8.83 -13.52 16.66
CA TRP A 189 -9.84 -12.47 16.86
C TRP A 189 -10.77 -12.81 18.05
N GLY A 190 -11.03 -11.81 18.92
CA GLY A 190 -11.96 -11.95 20.04
C GLY A 190 -11.41 -12.74 21.23
N VAL A 191 -10.09 -12.83 21.36
CA VAL A 191 -9.37 -13.46 22.49
C VAL A 191 -8.74 -12.41 23.41
N THR A 192 -8.18 -12.85 24.53
CA THR A 192 -7.46 -11.95 25.47
C THR A 192 -6.02 -11.68 25.01
N ALA A 193 -5.41 -10.60 25.50
CA ALA A 193 -4.00 -10.29 25.21
C ALA A 193 -3.03 -11.46 25.53
N ALA A 194 -3.27 -12.18 26.61
CA ALA A 194 -2.45 -13.34 26.98
C ALA A 194 -2.58 -14.54 25.99
N GLU A 195 -3.71 -14.69 25.32
CA GLU A 195 -3.92 -15.73 24.32
C GLU A 195 -3.33 -15.39 22.95
N LEU A 196 -3.01 -14.11 22.71
CA LEU A 196 -2.27 -13.67 21.53
C LEU A 196 -0.78 -13.97 21.63
N VAL A 197 -0.19 -13.93 22.84
CA VAL A 197 1.26 -14.14 23.03
C VAL A 197 1.67 -15.53 22.54
N PHE A 198 2.66 -15.58 21.65
CA PHE A 198 3.19 -16.84 21.13
C PHE A 198 3.96 -17.59 22.24
N PRO A 199 3.49 -18.77 22.68
CA PRO A 199 4.13 -19.47 23.80
C PRO A 199 5.59 -19.86 23.50
N ASP A 200 6.48 -19.56 24.45
CA ASP A 200 7.92 -19.89 24.35
C ASP A 200 8.68 -19.23 23.20
N ALA A 201 8.16 -18.15 22.61
CA ALA A 201 8.89 -17.38 21.61
C ALA A 201 10.12 -16.72 22.25
N PRO A 202 11.27 -16.69 21.54
CA PRO A 202 12.45 -16.01 22.04
C PRO A 202 12.21 -14.51 22.28
N GLN A 203 12.65 -14.00 23.41
CA GLN A 203 12.55 -12.57 23.75
C GLN A 203 13.38 -11.72 22.77
N GLY A 204 12.76 -10.68 22.22
CA GLY A 204 13.43 -9.70 21.37
C GLY A 204 13.60 -8.34 22.02
N ILE A 205 14.44 -7.49 21.43
CA ILE A 205 14.59 -6.08 21.78
C ILE A 205 14.83 -5.23 20.52
N LYS A 206 14.24 -4.03 20.47
CA LYS A 206 14.42 -3.09 19.36
C LYS A 206 15.61 -2.17 19.58
N PHE A 207 16.53 -2.19 18.62
CA PHE A 207 17.57 -1.16 18.46
C PHE A 207 17.21 -0.23 17.29
N ALA A 208 17.86 0.94 17.23
CA ALA A 208 17.69 1.81 16.08
C ALA A 208 18.97 2.59 15.74
N LEU A 209 19.20 2.70 14.43
CA LEU A 209 20.23 3.51 13.79
C LEU A 209 19.60 4.71 13.06
N GLY A 210 20.42 5.56 12.47
CA GLY A 210 20.00 6.58 11.53
C GLY A 210 19.37 7.81 12.14
N GLU A 211 18.42 8.35 11.43
CA GLU A 211 17.76 9.60 11.81
C GLU A 211 16.79 9.42 12.96
N ASN A 212 16.15 8.26 13.06
CA ASN A 212 15.06 8.03 14.00
C ASN A 212 15.46 8.24 15.46
N PRO A 213 16.55 7.66 16.00
CA PRO A 213 16.95 7.87 17.39
C PRO A 213 17.66 9.20 17.64
N LYS A 214 17.96 10.00 16.60
CA LYS A 214 18.58 11.32 16.77
C LYS A 214 17.56 12.37 17.23
N GLY A 215 17.98 13.28 18.07
CA GLY A 215 17.16 14.40 18.53
C GLY A 215 16.62 15.31 17.43
N SER A 216 17.18 15.25 16.21
CA SER A 216 16.68 16.01 15.06
C SER A 216 15.31 15.55 14.55
N ASN A 217 14.95 14.30 14.78
CA ASN A 217 13.68 13.72 14.34
C ASN A 217 12.51 13.98 15.32
N TRP A 218 12.78 14.51 16.48
CA TRP A 218 11.80 14.71 17.54
C TRP A 218 11.43 16.18 17.66
N GLY A 219 10.58 16.67 16.78
CA GLY A 219 10.01 18.00 16.69
C GLY A 219 10.19 18.95 17.89
N GLY A 220 11.41 19.45 18.11
CA GLY A 220 11.70 20.47 19.11
C GLY A 220 12.44 20.03 20.38
N ASN A 221 12.61 18.75 20.65
CA ASN A 221 13.41 18.28 21.81
C ASN A 221 14.88 18.13 21.43
N ARG A 222 15.58 19.27 21.30
CA ARG A 222 17.01 19.35 20.95
C ARG A 222 17.95 18.95 22.10
N ASP A 223 17.43 18.70 23.29
CA ASP A 223 18.21 18.48 24.50
C ASP A 223 18.47 16.99 24.76
N ARG A 224 17.89 16.09 23.97
CA ARG A 224 18.11 14.65 24.10
C ARG A 224 19.33 14.19 23.29
N PHE A 225 20.30 13.52 23.97
CA PHE A 225 21.38 12.76 23.33
C PHE A 225 20.81 11.45 22.73
N PRO A 226 21.26 10.96 21.52
CA PRO A 226 22.25 11.53 20.64
C PRO A 226 21.66 12.51 19.61
N SER A 227 22.49 13.43 19.09
CA SER A 227 22.14 14.33 17.99
C SER A 227 22.85 13.97 16.67
N SER A 228 23.70 12.96 16.68
CA SER A 228 24.49 12.54 15.52
C SER A 228 24.68 11.03 15.47
N ARG A 229 25.02 10.46 14.29
CA ARG A 229 25.30 9.04 14.10
C ARG A 229 26.45 8.54 14.98
N ARG A 230 27.54 9.33 15.13
CA ARG A 230 28.62 8.99 16.08
C ARG A 230 28.15 8.98 17.55
N GLY A 231 27.11 9.75 17.87
CA GLY A 231 26.50 9.72 19.19
C GLY A 231 25.74 8.43 19.44
N ILE A 232 25.14 7.82 18.39
CA ILE A 232 24.48 6.52 18.47
C ILE A 232 25.51 5.44 18.78
N GLU A 233 26.65 5.40 18.07
CA GLU A 233 27.77 4.48 18.41
C GLU A 233 28.17 4.60 19.85
N ALA A 234 28.38 5.83 20.37
CA ALA A 234 28.74 6.08 21.76
C ALA A 234 27.66 5.61 22.76
N VAL A 235 26.38 5.56 22.37
CA VAL A 235 25.31 4.96 23.20
C VAL A 235 25.58 3.46 23.41
N TYR A 236 25.84 2.73 22.32
CA TYR A 236 26.13 1.30 22.38
C TYR A 236 27.36 1.02 23.21
N ASP A 237 28.50 1.73 23.00
CA ASP A 237 29.72 1.58 23.78
C ASP A 237 29.47 1.75 25.28
N ARG A 238 28.78 2.84 25.65
CA ARG A 238 28.47 3.13 27.06
C ARG A 238 27.54 2.11 27.69
N ALA A 239 26.52 1.67 26.91
CA ALA A 239 25.53 0.73 27.39
C ALA A 239 26.14 -0.65 27.66
N PHE A 240 26.85 -1.20 26.66
CA PHE A 240 27.44 -2.54 26.78
C PHE A 240 28.65 -2.59 27.71
N THR A 241 29.48 -1.54 27.79
CA THR A 241 30.54 -1.45 28.81
C THR A 241 29.97 -1.53 30.23
N ARG A 242 28.80 -0.86 30.45
CA ARG A 242 28.13 -0.94 31.79
C ARG A 242 27.49 -2.31 32.01
N ALA A 243 26.91 -2.93 30.97
CA ALA A 243 26.31 -4.25 31.07
C ALA A 243 27.34 -5.34 31.41
N VAL A 244 28.53 -5.28 30.79
CA VAL A 244 29.66 -6.16 31.11
C VAL A 244 30.07 -6.01 32.58
N ALA A 245 30.30 -4.78 33.03
CA ALA A 245 30.70 -4.51 34.44
C ALA A 245 29.59 -4.95 35.43
N TYR A 246 28.32 -4.82 35.05
CA TYR A 246 27.17 -5.29 35.83
C TYR A 246 27.18 -6.82 35.97
N GLY A 247 27.38 -7.54 34.90
CA GLY A 247 27.47 -9.00 34.89
C GLY A 247 28.64 -9.52 35.70
N GLU A 248 29.84 -8.88 35.60
CA GLU A 248 31.01 -9.20 36.41
C GLU A 248 30.75 -8.99 37.91
N GLY A 249 30.02 -7.92 38.27
CA GLY A 249 29.63 -7.66 39.66
C GLY A 249 28.74 -8.76 40.23
N TRP A 250 27.75 -9.20 39.50
CA TRP A 250 26.86 -10.32 39.90
C TRP A 250 27.65 -11.64 40.01
N LYS A 251 28.48 -11.94 39.01
CA LYS A 251 29.33 -13.13 39.05
C LYS A 251 30.25 -13.17 40.29
N THR A 252 30.90 -12.05 40.63
CA THR A 252 31.72 -11.94 41.81
C THR A 252 30.91 -12.16 43.11
N TYR A 253 29.71 -11.62 43.16
CA TYR A 253 28.78 -11.84 44.28
C TYR A 253 28.42 -13.32 44.42
N ASP A 254 28.01 -13.98 43.35
CA ASP A 254 27.60 -15.39 43.35
C ASP A 254 28.77 -16.31 43.73
N GLU A 255 29.98 -16.02 43.25
CA GLU A 255 31.20 -16.76 43.61
C GLU A 255 31.50 -16.62 45.11
N ALA A 256 31.37 -15.43 45.71
CA ALA A 256 31.57 -15.22 47.13
C ALA A 256 30.49 -15.94 47.99
N VAL A 257 29.24 -15.88 47.59
CA VAL A 257 28.13 -16.63 48.22
C VAL A 257 28.41 -18.13 48.16
N ALA A 258 28.86 -18.66 47.02
CA ALA A 258 29.19 -20.06 46.83
C ALA A 258 30.37 -20.52 47.72
N GLN A 259 31.25 -19.58 48.15
CA GLN A 259 32.34 -19.81 49.06
C GLN A 259 31.92 -19.68 50.53
N GLY A 260 30.63 -19.38 50.81
CA GLY A 260 30.08 -19.23 52.15
C GLY A 260 30.32 -17.84 52.76
N GLU A 261 30.69 -16.85 51.95
CA GLU A 261 30.80 -15.45 52.38
C GLU A 261 29.39 -14.81 52.41
N ASP A 262 29.26 -13.66 53.10
CA ASP A 262 28.01 -12.86 53.15
C ASP A 262 28.25 -11.48 52.53
N PRO A 263 28.45 -11.43 51.15
CA PRO A 263 28.70 -10.18 50.45
C PRO A 263 27.39 -9.39 50.29
N THR A 264 27.53 -8.05 50.14
CA THR A 264 26.39 -7.21 49.78
C THR A 264 26.05 -7.43 48.29
N PRO A 265 24.77 -7.76 47.95
CA PRO A 265 24.39 -7.96 46.56
C PRO A 265 24.54 -6.67 45.73
N PRO A 266 24.94 -6.74 44.49
CA PRO A 266 24.88 -5.60 43.56
C PRO A 266 23.49 -5.01 43.48
N ARG A 267 23.38 -3.69 43.26
CA ARG A 267 22.09 -3.04 43.05
C ARG A 267 21.48 -3.52 41.73
N ARG A 268 20.22 -4.00 41.75
CA ARG A 268 19.51 -4.35 40.52
C ARG A 268 19.31 -3.12 39.64
N ASP A 269 19.52 -3.31 38.34
CA ASP A 269 19.23 -2.35 37.26
C ASP A 269 18.59 -3.12 36.10
N ILE A 270 17.26 -2.99 35.94
CA ILE A 270 16.46 -3.76 34.98
C ILE A 270 16.94 -3.55 33.52
N ARG A 271 17.42 -2.34 33.20
CA ARG A 271 17.99 -2.06 31.86
C ARG A 271 19.26 -2.87 31.63
N LEU A 272 20.14 -2.91 32.64
CA LEU A 272 21.39 -3.67 32.55
C LEU A 272 21.13 -5.18 32.56
N GLU A 273 20.10 -5.64 33.25
CA GLU A 273 19.66 -7.05 33.19
C GLU A 273 19.26 -7.45 31.76
N THR A 274 18.45 -6.61 31.05
CA THR A 274 18.10 -6.84 29.65
C THR A 274 19.34 -6.83 28.74
N LEU A 275 20.25 -5.88 28.92
CA LEU A 275 21.48 -5.81 28.13
C LEU A 275 22.42 -7.00 28.43
N LEU A 276 22.48 -7.47 29.67
CA LEU A 276 23.22 -8.70 30.03
C LEU A 276 22.60 -9.91 29.30
N GLY A 277 21.27 -10.01 29.24
CA GLY A 277 20.58 -11.06 28.48
C GLY A 277 20.92 -11.05 26.98
N ILE A 278 21.23 -9.88 26.40
CA ILE A 278 21.73 -9.79 25.01
C ILE A 278 23.12 -10.42 24.91
N LEU A 279 24.05 -10.09 25.87
CA LEU A 279 25.40 -10.65 25.89
C LEU A 279 25.40 -12.17 26.14
N GLU A 280 24.45 -12.68 26.90
CA GLU A 280 24.24 -14.11 27.16
C GLU A 280 23.46 -14.82 26.04
N GLY A 281 22.89 -14.07 25.09
CA GLY A 281 22.14 -14.59 23.93
C GLY A 281 20.70 -15.00 24.23
N SER A 282 20.15 -14.71 25.41
CA SER A 282 18.75 -14.96 25.77
C SER A 282 17.81 -13.91 25.18
N VAL A 283 18.27 -12.67 24.96
CA VAL A 283 17.53 -11.59 24.31
C VAL A 283 18.08 -11.34 22.91
N LYS A 284 17.21 -11.36 21.88
CA LYS A 284 17.57 -11.23 20.47
C LYS A 284 17.44 -9.77 20.01
N VAL A 285 18.48 -9.26 19.32
CA VAL A 285 18.51 -7.88 18.86
C VAL A 285 17.90 -7.75 17.47
N HIS A 286 16.87 -6.90 17.34
CA HIS A 286 16.24 -6.49 16.09
C HIS A 286 16.49 -4.99 15.87
N SER A 287 17.27 -4.62 14.84
CA SER A 287 17.75 -3.25 14.68
C SER A 287 17.16 -2.55 13.45
N HIS A 288 16.41 -1.48 13.67
CA HIS A 288 16.10 -0.51 12.63
C HIS A 288 17.39 0.00 11.98
N SER A 289 17.52 -0.12 10.67
CA SER A 289 18.77 0.11 9.94
C SER A 289 18.46 0.53 8.51
N TYR A 290 19.04 1.62 8.01
CA TYR A 290 18.91 2.03 6.60
C TYR A 290 20.27 2.01 5.90
N ARG A 291 21.23 2.78 6.38
CA ARG A 291 22.50 3.05 5.69
C ARG A 291 23.55 1.97 5.90
N ALA A 292 24.27 1.65 4.86
CA ALA A 292 25.30 0.62 4.84
C ALA A 292 26.45 0.88 5.85
N ASP A 293 26.86 2.13 6.02
CA ASP A 293 27.92 2.51 6.97
C ASP A 293 27.50 2.28 8.43
N GLU A 294 26.26 2.58 8.77
CA GLU A 294 25.72 2.36 10.12
C GLU A 294 25.46 0.87 10.40
N ILE A 295 24.99 0.12 9.39
CA ILE A 295 24.86 -1.35 9.47
C ILE A 295 26.23 -1.95 9.81
N LEU A 296 27.29 -1.60 9.07
CA LEU A 296 28.64 -2.08 9.36
C LEU A 296 29.11 -1.70 10.75
N MET A 297 28.87 -0.46 11.21
CA MET A 297 29.22 -0.03 12.57
C MET A 297 28.56 -0.92 13.61
N LEU A 298 27.24 -1.17 13.49
CA LEU A 298 26.51 -2.00 14.45
C LEU A 298 27.00 -3.45 14.46
N LEU A 299 27.27 -4.04 13.30
CA LEU A 299 27.83 -5.39 13.22
C LEU A 299 29.18 -5.50 13.93
N ARG A 300 30.09 -4.50 13.74
CA ARG A 300 31.41 -4.47 14.41
C ARG A 300 31.27 -4.26 15.93
N LYS A 301 30.31 -3.45 16.40
CA LYS A 301 30.01 -3.31 17.83
C LYS A 301 29.47 -4.61 18.43
N ALA A 302 28.60 -5.30 17.74
CA ALA A 302 28.12 -6.61 18.19
C ALA A 302 29.28 -7.63 18.33
N GLU A 303 30.17 -7.66 17.34
CA GLU A 303 31.35 -8.52 17.36
C GLU A 303 32.32 -8.13 18.49
N GLU A 304 32.55 -6.83 18.74
CA GLU A 304 33.43 -6.31 19.82
C GLU A 304 32.94 -6.74 21.21
N PHE A 305 31.62 -6.68 21.45
CA PHE A 305 31.03 -7.05 22.75
C PHE A 305 30.63 -8.52 22.85
N GLY A 306 30.76 -9.29 21.76
CA GLY A 306 30.51 -10.74 21.75
C GLY A 306 29.05 -11.15 21.67
N PHE A 307 28.15 -10.30 21.14
CA PHE A 307 26.77 -10.67 20.84
C PHE A 307 26.47 -10.68 19.34
N ARG A 308 25.29 -11.14 18.95
CA ARG A 308 24.88 -11.23 17.55
C ARG A 308 23.63 -10.39 17.30
N ILE A 309 23.58 -9.69 16.17
CA ILE A 309 22.35 -9.10 15.65
C ILE A 309 21.49 -10.24 15.07
N GLN A 310 20.27 -10.37 15.56
CA GLN A 310 19.33 -11.38 15.07
C GLN A 310 18.78 -10.96 13.72
N THR A 311 18.24 -9.72 13.61
CA THR A 311 17.64 -9.20 12.40
C THR A 311 17.94 -7.72 12.23
N LEU A 312 18.39 -7.32 11.04
CA LEU A 312 18.43 -5.95 10.60
C LEU A 312 17.07 -5.62 9.96
N GLN A 313 16.36 -4.66 10.56
CA GLN A 313 15.03 -4.25 10.13
C GLN A 313 15.12 -3.13 9.09
N HIS A 314 14.24 -3.17 8.06
CA HIS A 314 14.22 -2.30 6.89
C HIS A 314 15.44 -2.44 5.99
N VAL A 315 16.63 -2.31 6.52
CA VAL A 315 17.95 -2.62 5.93
C VAL A 315 18.09 -2.15 4.48
N LEU A 316 17.57 -0.95 4.15
CA LEU A 316 17.34 -0.46 2.78
C LEU A 316 18.61 -0.41 1.92
N GLU A 317 19.79 -0.21 2.53
CA GLU A 317 21.09 -0.30 1.86
C GLU A 317 21.84 -1.62 2.15
N GLY A 318 21.13 -2.63 2.65
CA GLY A 318 21.73 -3.94 2.97
C GLY A 318 22.43 -4.58 1.77
N TYR A 319 21.86 -4.45 0.59
CA TYR A 319 22.46 -4.92 -0.66
C TYR A 319 23.89 -4.39 -0.91
N LYS A 320 24.22 -3.20 -0.36
CA LYS A 320 25.55 -2.61 -0.49
C LYS A 320 26.61 -3.38 0.32
N VAL A 321 26.20 -4.06 1.40
CA VAL A 321 27.05 -4.76 2.37
C VAL A 321 26.57 -6.20 2.65
N ALA A 322 25.91 -6.80 1.65
CA ALA A 322 25.28 -8.12 1.77
C ALA A 322 26.26 -9.22 2.20
N ALA A 323 27.49 -9.21 1.69
CA ALA A 323 28.54 -10.17 2.06
C ALA A 323 28.93 -10.04 3.54
N GLU A 324 29.05 -8.81 4.06
CA GLU A 324 29.39 -8.53 5.45
C GLU A 324 28.26 -8.93 6.42
N ILE A 325 27.00 -8.75 5.99
CA ILE A 325 25.82 -9.24 6.73
C ILE A 325 25.80 -10.76 6.79
N ALA A 326 26.09 -11.42 5.66
CA ALA A 326 26.17 -12.88 5.58
C ALA A 326 27.29 -13.43 6.47
N GLU A 327 28.48 -12.80 6.48
CA GLU A 327 29.62 -13.15 7.34
C GLU A 327 29.25 -13.06 8.83
N HIS A 328 28.58 -11.99 9.25
CA HIS A 328 28.07 -11.84 10.62
C HIS A 328 27.00 -12.88 10.95
N GLY A 329 26.21 -13.26 9.95
CA GLY A 329 25.09 -14.21 10.06
C GLY A 329 23.79 -13.58 10.57
N ALA A 330 23.63 -12.27 10.51
CA ALA A 330 22.35 -11.60 10.80
C ALA A 330 21.32 -11.94 9.73
N GLY A 331 20.05 -12.05 10.11
CA GLY A 331 18.92 -12.02 9.19
C GLY A 331 18.57 -10.59 8.76
N THR A 332 17.74 -10.45 7.74
CA THR A 332 17.28 -9.16 7.25
C THR A 332 15.77 -9.18 7.01
N SER A 333 15.11 -8.08 7.34
CA SER A 333 13.68 -7.90 7.15
C SER A 333 13.49 -6.54 6.46
N THR A 334 13.02 -6.54 5.20
CA THR A 334 13.03 -5.34 4.35
C THR A 334 11.66 -5.08 3.72
N PHE A 335 11.44 -3.83 3.28
CA PHE A 335 10.34 -3.51 2.39
C PHE A 335 10.62 -4.04 0.98
N SER A 336 9.56 -4.28 0.21
CA SER A 336 9.69 -4.71 -1.19
C SER A 336 10.18 -3.58 -2.10
N ASP A 337 9.65 -2.34 -1.91
CA ASP A 337 9.91 -1.24 -2.83
C ASP A 337 9.79 0.18 -2.23
N TRP A 338 9.71 0.35 -0.92
CA TRP A 338 9.72 1.67 -0.28
C TRP A 338 11.07 2.37 -0.46
N TRP A 339 11.03 3.65 -0.80
CA TRP A 339 12.21 4.47 -1.05
C TRP A 339 11.91 5.97 -0.83
N ASN A 340 12.88 6.87 -0.93
CA ASN A 340 12.85 8.34 -1.00
C ASN A 340 12.06 9.16 0.05
N TYR A 341 11.28 8.57 0.96
CA TYR A 341 10.61 9.32 2.03
C TYR A 341 11.59 10.02 3.00
N LYS A 342 12.86 9.56 3.05
CA LYS A 342 13.97 10.15 3.78
C LYS A 342 15.24 10.12 2.94
N ILE A 343 16.21 11.00 3.29
CA ILE A 343 17.53 10.99 2.63
C ILE A 343 18.26 9.64 2.82
N GLU A 344 18.08 8.98 3.96
CA GLU A 344 18.68 7.67 4.22
C GLU A 344 17.95 6.49 3.58
N ALA A 345 16.78 6.73 2.96
CA ALA A 345 16.03 5.76 2.17
C ALA A 345 16.19 5.95 0.65
N TYR A 346 16.86 7.03 0.22
CA TYR A 346 16.94 7.42 -1.19
C TYR A 346 17.68 6.43 -2.09
N ASP A 347 18.59 5.63 -1.53
CA ASP A 347 19.30 4.56 -2.24
C ASP A 347 18.64 3.18 -2.08
N ALA A 348 17.42 3.10 -1.55
CA ALA A 348 16.69 1.85 -1.51
C ALA A 348 16.34 1.35 -2.92
N ILE A 349 16.43 0.03 -3.10
CA ILE A 349 16.14 -0.61 -4.39
C ILE A 349 15.23 -1.83 -4.18
N PRO A 350 14.29 -2.11 -5.09
CA PRO A 350 13.38 -3.25 -4.94
C PRO A 350 14.08 -4.62 -5.07
N GLN A 351 15.31 -4.67 -5.59
CA GLN A 351 16.12 -5.88 -5.66
C GLN A 351 16.86 -6.20 -4.35
N ASN A 352 16.73 -5.39 -3.30
CA ASN A 352 17.48 -5.55 -2.05
C ASN A 352 17.35 -6.94 -1.43
N ALA A 353 16.11 -7.41 -1.24
CA ALA A 353 15.86 -8.74 -0.65
C ALA A 353 16.50 -9.88 -1.46
N ALA A 354 16.42 -9.80 -2.79
CA ALA A 354 16.99 -10.81 -3.67
C ALA A 354 18.53 -10.82 -3.64
N LEU A 355 19.20 -9.65 -3.60
CA LEU A 355 20.65 -9.57 -3.46
C LEU A 355 21.14 -10.09 -2.11
N LEU A 356 20.40 -9.83 -1.04
CA LEU A 356 20.68 -10.38 0.28
C LEU A 356 20.51 -11.91 0.29
N HIS A 357 19.46 -12.42 -0.34
CA HIS A 357 19.25 -13.86 -0.53
C HIS A 357 20.39 -14.50 -1.36
N GLU A 358 20.80 -13.88 -2.47
CA GLU A 358 21.92 -14.33 -3.31
C GLU A 358 23.24 -14.38 -2.50
N ALA A 359 23.41 -13.51 -1.51
CA ALA A 359 24.55 -13.52 -0.58
C ALA A 359 24.46 -14.62 0.50
N GLY A 360 23.38 -15.37 0.57
CA GLY A 360 23.10 -16.37 1.62
C GLY A 360 22.53 -15.81 2.91
N VAL A 361 22.06 -14.56 2.90
CA VAL A 361 21.38 -13.94 4.06
C VAL A 361 19.94 -14.44 4.15
N LEU A 362 19.48 -14.76 5.37
CA LEU A 362 18.09 -15.09 5.64
C LEU A 362 17.24 -13.82 5.56
N SER A 363 16.57 -13.60 4.43
CA SER A 363 15.82 -12.36 4.15
C SER A 363 14.32 -12.57 4.21
N THR A 364 13.58 -11.58 4.75
CA THR A 364 12.12 -11.50 4.76
C THR A 364 11.64 -10.19 4.17
N ILE A 365 10.38 -10.18 3.74
CA ILE A 365 9.62 -8.96 3.48
C ILE A 365 8.74 -8.68 4.71
N ASN A 366 8.70 -7.43 5.16
CA ASN A 366 7.89 -6.97 6.29
C ASN A 366 6.94 -5.84 5.88
N SER A 367 6.02 -5.49 6.78
CA SER A 367 5.06 -4.41 6.52
C SER A 367 5.47 -3.07 7.14
N ASP A 368 5.73 -3.00 8.43
CA ASP A 368 5.76 -1.76 9.22
C ASP A 368 4.52 -0.85 8.97
N SER A 369 3.39 -1.47 8.58
CA SER A 369 2.18 -0.79 8.15
C SER A 369 0.95 -1.69 8.28
N ASP A 370 -0.13 -1.16 8.87
CA ASP A 370 -1.43 -1.86 8.98
C ASP A 370 -2.08 -2.16 7.61
N GLU A 371 -1.71 -1.40 6.59
CA GLU A 371 -2.16 -1.63 5.23
C GLU A 371 -1.33 -2.71 4.54
N LEU A 372 0.01 -2.54 4.51
CA LEU A 372 0.92 -3.39 3.76
C LEU A 372 0.89 -4.85 4.24
N MET A 373 0.71 -5.09 5.56
CA MET A 373 0.62 -6.43 6.12
C MET A 373 -0.55 -7.25 5.54
N ARG A 374 -1.58 -6.59 5.02
CA ARG A 374 -2.77 -7.24 4.46
C ARG A 374 -2.51 -7.92 3.11
N HIS A 375 -1.35 -7.71 2.51
CA HIS A 375 -0.98 -8.28 1.21
C HIS A 375 0.51 -8.65 1.08
N LEU A 376 1.14 -9.16 2.16
CA LEU A 376 2.57 -9.50 2.17
C LEU A 376 2.97 -10.62 1.20
N TYR A 377 2.07 -11.52 0.83
CA TYR A 377 2.33 -12.46 -0.28
C TYR A 377 2.60 -11.71 -1.59
N HIS A 378 1.80 -10.69 -1.86
CA HIS A 378 1.94 -9.84 -3.04
C HIS A 378 3.24 -9.02 -2.97
N GLU A 379 3.60 -8.50 -1.79
CA GLU A 379 4.86 -7.78 -1.60
C GLU A 379 6.07 -8.69 -1.84
N ALA A 380 6.02 -9.94 -1.40
CA ALA A 380 7.06 -10.93 -1.69
C ALA A 380 7.16 -11.25 -3.20
N ALA A 381 6.03 -11.28 -3.92
CA ALA A 381 5.98 -11.51 -5.36
C ALA A 381 6.73 -10.44 -6.17
N LYS A 382 6.86 -9.21 -5.67
CA LYS A 382 7.66 -8.15 -6.30
C LYS A 382 9.14 -8.54 -6.43
N SER A 383 9.69 -9.40 -5.55
CA SER A 383 11.06 -9.92 -5.69
C SER A 383 11.23 -10.80 -6.94
N VAL A 384 10.17 -11.50 -7.38
CA VAL A 384 10.15 -12.21 -8.67
C VAL A 384 10.20 -11.21 -9.81
N ARG A 385 9.35 -10.17 -9.78
CA ARG A 385 9.27 -9.13 -10.81
C ARG A 385 10.58 -8.40 -11.02
N TYR A 386 11.17 -7.87 -9.94
CA TYR A 386 12.31 -6.94 -10.03
C TYR A 386 13.67 -7.65 -10.13
N ALA A 387 13.79 -8.89 -9.63
CA ALA A 387 15.07 -9.58 -9.56
C ALA A 387 15.05 -11.00 -10.13
N GLY A 388 13.93 -11.51 -10.60
CA GLY A 388 13.80 -12.87 -11.11
C GLY A 388 14.00 -13.95 -10.03
N LEU A 389 13.66 -13.66 -8.77
CA LEU A 389 13.76 -14.62 -7.68
C LEU A 389 12.85 -15.83 -7.94
N ASP A 390 13.27 -17.03 -7.52
CA ASP A 390 12.40 -18.21 -7.58
C ASP A 390 11.13 -18.00 -6.75
N ARG A 391 10.00 -18.54 -7.21
CA ARG A 391 8.68 -18.35 -6.55
C ARG A 391 8.62 -19.00 -5.17
N VAL A 392 9.33 -20.13 -4.96
CA VAL A 392 9.40 -20.78 -3.64
C VAL A 392 10.19 -19.90 -2.67
N ASP A 393 11.32 -19.34 -3.12
CA ASP A 393 12.14 -18.44 -2.32
C ASP A 393 11.37 -17.15 -1.98
N ALA A 394 10.61 -16.60 -2.94
CA ALA A 394 9.74 -15.45 -2.70
C ALA A 394 8.66 -15.76 -1.63
N LEU A 395 8.00 -16.92 -1.72
CA LEU A 395 7.03 -17.37 -0.71
C LEU A 395 7.68 -17.53 0.67
N GLN A 396 8.90 -18.06 0.73
CA GLN A 396 9.66 -18.18 1.99
C GLN A 396 9.90 -16.83 2.64
N MET A 397 10.10 -15.76 1.87
CA MET A 397 10.32 -14.41 2.43
C MET A 397 9.12 -13.88 3.23
N ALA A 398 7.91 -14.32 2.91
CA ALA A 398 6.70 -13.95 3.67
C ALA A 398 6.30 -15.00 4.73
N THR A 399 7.01 -16.15 4.81
CA THR A 399 6.60 -17.28 5.64
C THR A 399 7.77 -17.88 6.43
N LEU A 400 8.43 -18.92 5.90
CA LEU A 400 9.44 -19.72 6.58
C LEU A 400 10.67 -18.92 7.05
N ASN A 401 11.11 -17.95 6.27
CA ASN A 401 12.24 -17.11 6.65
C ASN A 401 11.93 -16.26 7.88
N GLY A 402 10.70 -15.73 7.96
CA GLY A 402 10.21 -15.02 9.14
C GLY A 402 10.22 -15.92 10.37
N ALA A 403 9.66 -17.11 10.25
CA ALA A 403 9.70 -18.11 11.33
C ALA A 403 11.12 -18.39 11.84
N LYS A 404 12.06 -18.59 10.92
CA LYS A 404 13.47 -18.82 11.27
C LYS A 404 14.13 -17.62 11.96
N GLN A 405 13.82 -16.39 11.52
CA GLN A 405 14.33 -15.17 12.16
C GLN A 405 13.81 -15.01 13.60
N LEU A 406 12.57 -15.40 13.85
CA LEU A 406 11.97 -15.37 15.18
C LEU A 406 12.39 -16.57 16.06
N GLY A 407 13.18 -17.53 15.53
CA GLY A 407 13.55 -18.74 16.23
C GLY A 407 12.43 -19.78 16.33
N LEU A 408 11.44 -19.68 15.49
CA LEU A 408 10.21 -20.50 15.48
C LEU A 408 10.11 -21.40 14.22
N GLY A 409 11.19 -21.53 13.44
CA GLY A 409 11.18 -22.27 12.17
C GLY A 409 10.83 -23.77 12.29
N ASP A 410 11.02 -24.36 13.46
CA ASP A 410 10.62 -25.74 13.74
C ASP A 410 9.12 -25.87 14.08
N ARG A 411 8.43 -24.74 14.29
CA ARG A 411 7.03 -24.71 14.70
C ARG A 411 6.07 -24.22 13.63
N ILE A 412 6.45 -23.18 12.87
CA ILE A 412 5.57 -22.51 11.89
C ILE A 412 6.31 -22.18 10.58
N GLY A 413 5.63 -21.58 9.63
CA GLY A 413 6.20 -20.96 8.42
C GLY A 413 6.32 -21.89 7.20
N SER A 414 6.00 -23.17 7.33
CA SER A 414 5.93 -24.12 6.21
C SER A 414 4.92 -25.23 6.48
N ILE A 415 4.40 -25.85 5.43
CA ILE A 415 3.47 -26.99 5.57
C ILE A 415 4.28 -28.29 5.69
N GLU A 416 4.59 -28.65 6.95
CA GLU A 416 5.36 -29.84 7.31
C GLU A 416 4.71 -30.58 8.49
N VAL A 417 4.83 -31.91 8.47
CA VAL A 417 4.32 -32.75 9.58
C VAL A 417 5.00 -32.37 10.90
N GLY A 418 4.21 -32.17 11.94
CA GLY A 418 4.66 -31.81 13.28
C GLY A 418 4.59 -30.31 13.60
N LYS A 419 4.50 -29.43 12.60
CA LYS A 419 4.32 -28.00 12.79
C LYS A 419 2.90 -27.63 13.20
N ASP A 420 2.76 -26.46 13.79
CA ASP A 420 1.47 -25.86 14.09
C ASP A 420 0.70 -25.64 12.78
N ALA A 421 -0.61 -25.86 12.81
CA ALA A 421 -1.45 -25.69 11.63
C ALA A 421 -1.85 -24.21 11.45
N ASP A 422 -0.86 -23.38 11.12
CA ASP A 422 -1.03 -21.97 10.76
C ASP A 422 -1.06 -21.91 9.23
N LEU A 423 -2.27 -21.91 8.67
CA LEU A 423 -2.54 -22.17 7.25
C LEU A 423 -3.46 -21.12 6.66
N VAL A 424 -3.31 -20.84 5.35
CA VAL A 424 -4.19 -19.94 4.61
C VAL A 424 -4.74 -20.66 3.39
N LEU A 425 -6.06 -20.66 3.23
CA LEU A 425 -6.72 -21.12 2.01
C LEU A 425 -6.98 -19.91 1.11
N LEU A 426 -6.52 -20.00 -0.13
CA LEU A 426 -6.67 -18.96 -1.14
C LEU A 426 -7.41 -19.53 -2.36
N ASP A 427 -8.02 -18.66 -3.16
CA ASP A 427 -8.70 -19.08 -4.38
C ASP A 427 -7.81 -19.10 -5.63
N ALA A 428 -6.56 -18.61 -5.50
CA ALA A 428 -5.54 -18.64 -6.55
C ALA A 428 -4.13 -18.78 -5.93
N ASP A 429 -3.10 -18.75 -6.77
CA ASP A 429 -1.69 -18.77 -6.33
C ASP A 429 -1.39 -17.62 -5.35
N PRO A 430 -0.78 -17.85 -4.19
CA PRO A 430 -0.55 -16.81 -3.17
C PRO A 430 0.26 -15.61 -3.69
N LEU A 431 1.10 -15.79 -4.73
CA LEU A 431 1.89 -14.69 -5.30
C LEU A 431 1.17 -13.94 -6.44
N SER A 432 -0.10 -14.26 -6.72
CA SER A 432 -0.91 -13.57 -7.72
C SER A 432 -1.68 -12.41 -7.10
N VAL A 433 -1.73 -11.27 -7.80
CA VAL A 433 -2.57 -10.13 -7.43
C VAL A 433 -4.06 -10.47 -7.37
N TYR A 434 -4.46 -11.52 -8.09
CA TYR A 434 -5.85 -12.00 -8.14
C TYR A 434 -6.18 -13.05 -7.07
N SER A 435 -5.28 -13.29 -6.13
CA SER A 435 -5.49 -14.25 -5.06
C SER A 435 -6.23 -13.61 -3.87
N GLN A 436 -7.27 -14.27 -3.38
CA GLN A 436 -8.04 -13.84 -2.20
C GLN A 436 -8.00 -14.91 -1.13
N VAL A 437 -7.76 -14.49 0.10
CA VAL A 437 -7.86 -15.35 1.28
C VAL A 437 -9.32 -15.75 1.49
N GLN A 438 -9.59 -17.04 1.58
CA GLN A 438 -10.90 -17.61 1.87
C GLN A 438 -11.08 -17.83 3.36
N TRP A 439 -10.04 -18.34 4.01
CA TRP A 439 -9.93 -18.42 5.46
C TRP A 439 -8.47 -18.46 5.89
N THR A 440 -8.24 -18.02 7.12
CA THR A 440 -6.95 -18.09 7.83
C THR A 440 -7.11 -18.93 9.07
N MET A 441 -6.24 -19.92 9.25
CA MET A 441 -6.20 -20.88 10.34
C MET A 441 -4.97 -20.62 11.21
N VAL A 442 -5.14 -20.60 12.52
CA VAL A 442 -4.08 -20.49 13.53
C VAL A 442 -4.25 -21.60 14.57
N ASP A 443 -3.19 -22.33 14.87
CA ASP A 443 -3.24 -23.49 15.78
C ASP A 443 -4.35 -24.50 15.41
N GLY A 444 -4.64 -24.63 14.11
CA GLY A 444 -5.64 -25.56 13.59
C GLY A 444 -7.07 -25.06 13.67
N GLU A 445 -7.35 -23.87 14.23
CA GLU A 445 -8.68 -23.26 14.27
C GLU A 445 -8.78 -22.12 13.25
N ILE A 446 -9.96 -21.96 12.63
CA ILE A 446 -10.17 -20.89 11.65
C ILE A 446 -10.49 -19.60 12.41
N GLU A 447 -9.60 -18.62 12.29
CA GLU A 447 -9.68 -17.32 12.95
C GLU A 447 -10.25 -16.22 12.05
N PHE A 448 -10.21 -16.42 10.74
CA PHE A 448 -10.84 -15.57 9.73
C PHE A 448 -11.54 -16.43 8.69
N GLU A 449 -12.77 -16.08 8.37
CA GLU A 449 -13.52 -16.60 7.24
C GLU A 449 -14.02 -15.41 6.41
N ARG A 450 -13.80 -15.44 5.11
CA ARG A 450 -14.09 -14.32 4.22
C ARG A 450 -15.59 -14.01 4.17
N LEU A 451 -15.93 -12.77 4.49
CA LEU A 451 -17.24 -12.17 4.27
C LEU A 451 -17.28 -11.49 2.89
N ASP A 452 -18.42 -11.60 2.19
CA ASP A 452 -18.68 -10.90 0.94
C ASP A 452 -19.73 -9.81 1.15
N ALA A 453 -19.31 -8.73 1.80
CA ALA A 453 -20.20 -7.64 2.22
C ALA A 453 -20.84 -6.90 1.02
N PHE A 454 -20.25 -6.99 -0.17
CA PHE A 454 -20.67 -6.27 -1.38
C PHE A 454 -21.30 -7.17 -2.44
N GLY A 455 -21.33 -8.51 -2.25
CA GLY A 455 -21.80 -9.47 -3.24
C GLY A 455 -20.97 -9.43 -4.53
N LEU A 456 -19.65 -9.26 -4.39
CA LEU A 456 -18.71 -9.13 -5.50
C LEU A 456 -17.79 -10.33 -5.69
N TYR A 457 -17.86 -11.32 -4.78
CA TYR A 457 -16.99 -12.48 -4.87
C TYR A 457 -17.22 -13.22 -6.20
N ARG A 458 -16.18 -13.25 -7.04
CA ARG A 458 -16.20 -13.83 -8.39
C ARG A 458 -17.30 -13.27 -9.32
N ALA A 459 -17.90 -12.13 -8.97
CA ALA A 459 -18.73 -11.41 -9.90
C ALA A 459 -17.79 -10.66 -10.87
N ASP A 460 -17.87 -11.01 -12.17
CA ASP A 460 -17.40 -10.08 -13.19
C ASP A 460 -18.35 -8.88 -13.16
N VAL A 461 -17.91 -7.78 -12.55
CA VAL A 461 -18.63 -6.53 -12.70
C VAL A 461 -18.42 -6.09 -14.13
N THR A 462 -19.34 -6.54 -14.99
CA THR A 462 -19.42 -5.95 -16.34
C THR A 462 -19.86 -4.51 -16.15
N SER A 463 -19.01 -3.59 -16.60
CA SER A 463 -19.36 -2.21 -16.81
C SER A 463 -20.72 -2.09 -17.50
N ASN A 464 -21.39 -0.96 -17.26
CA ASN A 464 -22.61 -0.54 -17.91
C ASN A 464 -22.69 -1.12 -19.34
N PRO A 465 -23.79 -1.82 -19.73
CA PRO A 465 -23.95 -2.38 -21.07
C PRO A 465 -23.76 -1.36 -22.20
N GLU A 466 -23.91 -0.07 -21.94
CA GLU A 466 -23.59 1.01 -22.88
C GLU A 466 -22.08 1.29 -23.02
N MET A 467 -21.26 0.86 -22.06
CA MET A 467 -19.80 0.83 -22.14
C MET A 467 -19.25 -0.51 -22.67
N ASP A 468 -20.15 -1.46 -22.92
CA ASP A 468 -19.76 -2.69 -23.59
C ASP A 468 -19.28 -2.34 -24.99
N ILE A 469 -18.00 -2.38 -25.14
CA ILE A 469 -17.16 -2.32 -26.31
C ILE A 469 -18.02 -2.42 -27.57
N ARG A 470 -18.01 -1.39 -28.40
CA ARG A 470 -18.55 -1.45 -29.72
C ARG A 470 -18.10 -2.76 -30.37
N SER A 471 -18.97 -3.75 -30.37
CA SER A 471 -18.78 -5.06 -30.99
C SER A 471 -18.73 -4.92 -32.52
N GLY A 472 -17.75 -4.15 -32.99
CA GLY A 472 -17.31 -4.16 -34.36
C GLY A 472 -16.32 -5.31 -34.49
N ALA A 473 -16.61 -6.28 -35.35
CA ALA A 473 -15.57 -7.15 -35.89
C ALA A 473 -14.37 -6.25 -36.22
N PRO A 474 -13.13 -6.65 -35.85
CA PRO A 474 -11.96 -5.86 -36.15
C PRO A 474 -11.98 -5.50 -37.62
N ALA A 475 -12.07 -4.20 -37.90
CA ALA A 475 -12.01 -3.73 -39.29
C ALA A 475 -10.72 -4.30 -39.88
N THR A 476 -10.79 -4.84 -41.10
CA THR A 476 -9.57 -5.30 -41.78
C THR A 476 -8.59 -4.14 -41.75
N PRO A 477 -7.42 -4.31 -41.08
CA PRO A 477 -6.50 -3.19 -40.95
C PRO A 477 -6.14 -2.64 -42.32
N PRO A 478 -6.08 -1.33 -42.52
CA PRO A 478 -5.66 -0.75 -43.78
C PRO A 478 -4.26 -1.24 -44.14
N ALA A 479 -3.98 -1.43 -45.44
CA ALA A 479 -2.62 -1.71 -45.91
C ALA A 479 -1.72 -0.52 -45.51
N VAL A 480 -0.64 -0.82 -44.79
CA VAL A 480 0.31 0.19 -44.31
C VAL A 480 1.38 0.42 -45.38
N ALA A 481 1.65 1.67 -45.72
CA ALA A 481 2.68 2.04 -46.68
C ALA A 481 3.44 3.27 -46.17
N GLY A 482 4.79 3.21 -46.20
CA GLY A 482 5.70 4.33 -45.84
C GLY A 482 7.05 3.81 -45.38
N GLU A 483 8.11 4.63 -45.57
CA GLU A 483 9.42 4.38 -45.01
C GLU A 483 9.46 4.76 -43.53
N GLY A 484 10.20 4.00 -42.67
CA GLY A 484 10.37 4.28 -41.23
C GLY A 484 9.24 3.76 -40.36
N LEU A 485 8.58 2.68 -40.79
CA LEU A 485 7.59 1.95 -40.01
C LEU A 485 8.28 1.00 -39.02
N LEU A 486 7.73 0.95 -37.80
CA LEU A 486 8.08 -0.06 -36.79
C LEU A 486 6.85 -0.92 -36.49
N ALA A 487 6.99 -2.23 -36.54
CA ALA A 487 5.91 -3.18 -36.23
C ALA A 487 6.28 -4.09 -35.06
N LEU A 488 5.39 -4.16 -34.06
CA LEU A 488 5.44 -5.14 -32.96
C LEU A 488 4.51 -6.29 -33.35
N VAL A 489 5.07 -7.48 -33.63
CA VAL A 489 4.36 -8.56 -34.32
C VAL A 489 4.21 -9.81 -33.44
N GLY A 490 3.04 -10.45 -33.51
CA GLY A 490 2.79 -11.79 -32.95
C GLY A 490 2.45 -11.81 -31.47
N GLY A 491 2.35 -10.66 -30.80
CA GLY A 491 1.95 -10.54 -29.42
C GLY A 491 0.45 -10.65 -29.16
N THR A 492 0.04 -10.78 -27.90
CA THR A 492 -1.35 -10.54 -27.52
C THR A 492 -1.55 -9.03 -27.29
N VAL A 493 -2.30 -8.37 -28.18
CA VAL A 493 -2.57 -6.93 -28.07
C VAL A 493 -3.81 -6.69 -27.22
N HIS A 494 -3.70 -5.84 -26.20
CA HIS A 494 -4.80 -5.42 -25.33
C HIS A 494 -5.15 -3.95 -25.63
N PRO A 495 -6.09 -3.67 -26.54
CA PRO A 495 -6.29 -2.30 -27.04
C PRO A 495 -6.94 -1.34 -26.02
N ALA A 496 -7.55 -1.83 -24.94
CA ALA A 496 -8.36 -1.13 -23.93
C ALA A 496 -9.76 -0.66 -24.44
N ASP A 497 -9.90 -0.34 -25.72
CA ASP A 497 -11.18 0.03 -26.35
C ASP A 497 -11.81 -1.13 -27.16
N GLY A 498 -11.29 -2.34 -27.03
CA GLY A 498 -11.75 -3.54 -27.70
C GLY A 498 -11.25 -4.83 -27.04
N PRO A 499 -11.67 -6.00 -27.50
CA PRO A 499 -11.19 -7.28 -26.98
C PRO A 499 -9.70 -7.50 -27.30
N ALA A 500 -9.04 -8.31 -26.48
CA ALA A 500 -7.66 -8.71 -26.74
C ALA A 500 -7.52 -9.41 -28.12
N ILE A 501 -6.41 -9.16 -28.80
CA ILE A 501 -6.11 -9.67 -30.14
C ILE A 501 -4.91 -10.63 -30.05
N PRO A 502 -5.13 -11.94 -29.94
CA PRO A 502 -4.04 -12.91 -29.91
C PRO A 502 -3.27 -12.94 -31.25
N GLY A 503 -1.94 -13.00 -31.17
CA GLY A 503 -1.09 -12.98 -32.37
C GLY A 503 -1.20 -11.68 -33.17
N GLY A 504 -1.60 -10.59 -32.51
CA GLY A 504 -1.82 -9.30 -33.11
C GLY A 504 -0.52 -8.57 -33.46
N THR A 505 -0.68 -7.48 -34.20
CA THR A 505 0.40 -6.58 -34.62
C THR A 505 -0.01 -5.15 -34.32
N VAL A 506 0.94 -4.36 -33.80
CA VAL A 506 0.83 -2.91 -33.66
C VAL A 506 1.88 -2.26 -34.56
N VAL A 507 1.45 -1.36 -35.46
CA VAL A 507 2.37 -0.67 -36.37
C VAL A 507 2.44 0.81 -36.02
N ILE A 508 3.64 1.31 -35.92
CA ILE A 508 4.01 2.66 -35.49
C ILE A 508 4.64 3.41 -36.70
N PHE A 509 4.25 4.66 -36.86
CA PHE A 509 4.92 5.60 -37.77
C PHE A 509 5.12 6.95 -37.05
N GLY A 510 6.38 7.30 -36.83
CA GLY A 510 6.71 8.45 -35.98
C GLY A 510 6.10 8.31 -34.62
N SER A 511 5.35 9.32 -34.15
CA SER A 511 4.70 9.30 -32.83
C SER A 511 3.32 8.61 -32.78
N ARG A 512 2.86 7.99 -33.89
CA ARG A 512 1.48 7.52 -34.01
C ARG A 512 1.39 6.03 -34.30
N ILE A 513 0.35 5.43 -33.75
CA ILE A 513 -0.11 4.10 -34.15
C ILE A 513 -0.84 4.26 -35.48
N VAL A 514 -0.45 3.49 -36.50
CA VAL A 514 -1.06 3.55 -37.85
C VAL A 514 -1.92 2.33 -38.15
N ALA A 515 -1.64 1.19 -37.53
CA ALA A 515 -2.48 -0.01 -37.63
C ALA A 515 -2.39 -0.88 -36.38
N VAL A 516 -3.51 -1.54 -36.04
CA VAL A 516 -3.59 -2.56 -34.98
C VAL A 516 -4.52 -3.67 -35.48
N GLY A 517 -4.11 -4.92 -35.33
CA GLY A 517 -4.97 -6.04 -35.72
C GLY A 517 -4.22 -7.36 -35.89
N ALA A 518 -4.96 -8.42 -36.16
CA ALA A 518 -4.40 -9.68 -36.61
C ALA A 518 -4.20 -9.65 -38.12
N GLY A 519 -3.05 -10.17 -38.60
CA GLY A 519 -2.80 -10.30 -40.05
C GLY A 519 -2.58 -8.96 -40.78
N VAL A 520 -2.01 -7.95 -40.12
CA VAL A 520 -1.62 -6.67 -40.76
C VAL A 520 -0.55 -6.97 -41.80
N GLU A 521 -0.78 -6.54 -43.04
CA GLU A 521 0.22 -6.65 -44.12
C GLU A 521 1.28 -5.55 -43.94
N LEU A 522 2.54 -5.97 -43.85
CA LEU A 522 3.68 -5.09 -43.62
C LEU A 522 4.49 -4.94 -44.93
N PRO A 523 5.00 -3.76 -45.27
CA PRO A 523 5.94 -3.59 -46.37
C PRO A 523 7.30 -4.23 -46.03
N ASP A 524 8.08 -4.60 -47.06
CA ASP A 524 9.36 -5.30 -46.95
C ASP A 524 10.42 -4.52 -46.15
N ASP A 525 10.33 -3.22 -46.09
CA ASP A 525 11.24 -2.28 -45.41
C ASP A 525 10.80 -1.89 -44.00
N CYS A 526 9.74 -2.49 -43.48
CA CYS A 526 9.29 -2.28 -42.11
C CYS A 526 10.26 -2.88 -41.11
N GLU A 527 10.65 -2.11 -40.11
CA GLU A 527 11.37 -2.65 -38.94
C GLU A 527 10.41 -3.51 -38.11
N VAL A 528 10.83 -4.74 -37.79
CA VAL A 528 9.97 -5.69 -37.08
C VAL A 528 10.61 -6.11 -35.76
N ILE A 529 9.83 -5.98 -34.69
CA ILE A 529 10.13 -6.50 -33.35
C ILE A 529 9.21 -7.69 -33.09
N ASP A 530 9.79 -8.85 -32.81
CA ASP A 530 9.06 -10.05 -32.44
C ASP A 530 8.48 -9.94 -31.01
N ALA A 531 7.17 -9.91 -30.90
CA ALA A 531 6.42 -9.89 -29.65
C ALA A 531 5.75 -11.25 -29.36
N THR A 532 6.13 -12.33 -30.05
CA THR A 532 5.54 -13.66 -29.85
C THR A 532 5.64 -14.11 -28.41
N GLY A 533 4.50 -14.51 -27.81
CA GLY A 533 4.41 -14.88 -26.39
C GLY A 533 4.51 -13.71 -25.41
N LYS A 534 4.45 -12.47 -25.89
CA LYS A 534 4.42 -11.23 -25.10
C LYS A 534 3.06 -10.57 -25.17
N HIS A 535 2.83 -9.62 -24.28
CA HIS A 535 1.61 -8.83 -24.24
C HIS A 535 1.92 -7.38 -24.55
N LEU A 536 1.06 -6.73 -25.34
CA LEU A 536 1.17 -5.32 -25.72
C LEU A 536 -0.02 -4.56 -25.13
N TRP A 537 0.26 -3.54 -24.34
CA TRP A 537 -0.71 -2.74 -23.62
C TRP A 537 -0.55 -1.26 -23.96
N PRO A 538 -1.61 -0.43 -23.88
CA PRO A 538 -1.45 1.01 -23.88
C PRO A 538 -0.70 1.45 -22.62
N GLY A 539 0.08 2.51 -22.73
CA GLY A 539 0.74 3.13 -21.60
C GLY A 539 -0.28 3.60 -20.55
N MET A 540 -0.01 3.31 -19.27
CA MET A 540 -0.84 3.79 -18.17
C MET A 540 -0.61 5.29 -17.92
N ILE A 541 -1.66 5.95 -17.38
CA ILE A 541 -1.65 7.35 -16.98
C ILE A 541 -1.88 7.42 -15.48
N ALA A 542 -0.86 7.82 -14.72
CA ALA A 542 -0.98 8.01 -13.28
C ALA A 542 -1.61 9.39 -12.99
N LEU A 543 -2.80 9.40 -12.41
CA LEU A 543 -3.50 10.62 -12.03
C LEU A 543 -3.10 11.05 -10.62
N ASP A 544 -3.14 12.36 -10.36
CA ASP A 544 -2.94 13.00 -9.07
C ASP A 544 -1.63 12.63 -8.39
N THR A 545 -0.53 12.85 -9.07
CA THR A 545 0.82 12.55 -8.54
C THR A 545 1.65 13.82 -8.36
N PRO A 546 2.60 13.85 -7.41
CA PRO A 546 3.56 14.94 -7.28
C PRO A 546 4.84 14.74 -8.11
N ILE A 547 4.86 13.83 -9.09
CA ILE A 547 6.06 13.51 -9.88
C ILE A 547 6.62 14.80 -10.52
N GLY A 548 7.91 15.01 -10.33
CA GLY A 548 8.63 16.21 -10.77
C GLY A 548 8.56 17.39 -9.82
N LEU A 549 7.69 17.37 -8.79
CA LEU A 549 7.56 18.43 -7.78
C LEU A 549 8.29 18.12 -6.48
N PHE A 550 8.69 16.89 -6.27
CA PHE A 550 9.49 16.51 -5.11
C PHE A 550 10.47 15.39 -5.44
N GLU A 551 11.51 15.26 -4.62
CA GLU A 551 12.52 14.21 -4.79
C GLU A 551 12.68 13.37 -3.52
N ILE A 552 12.73 13.99 -2.34
CA ILE A 552 12.87 13.31 -1.05
C ILE A 552 11.86 13.90 -0.07
N GLY A 553 10.87 13.12 0.36
CA GLY A 553 9.75 13.59 1.15
C GLY A 553 10.12 14.39 2.40
N SER A 554 11.12 13.95 3.18
CA SER A 554 11.56 14.64 4.41
C SER A 554 12.54 15.80 4.17
N VAL A 555 12.89 16.14 2.91
CA VAL A 555 13.84 17.21 2.60
C VAL A 555 13.11 18.40 1.97
N PRO A 556 12.73 19.44 2.75
CA PRO A 556 11.91 20.55 2.27
C PRO A 556 12.47 21.28 1.04
N ALA A 557 13.79 21.31 0.88
CA ALA A 557 14.45 21.94 -0.26
C ALA A 557 14.24 21.20 -1.60
N THR A 558 13.66 20.01 -1.56
CA THR A 558 13.34 19.20 -2.75
C THR A 558 11.83 19.01 -2.92
N ASN A 559 11.01 19.80 -2.23
CA ASN A 559 9.57 19.66 -2.19
C ASN A 559 8.88 20.98 -2.59
N ASP A 560 8.37 21.02 -3.82
CA ASP A 560 7.63 22.12 -4.43
C ASP A 560 6.13 21.77 -4.65
N THR A 561 5.60 20.80 -3.90
CA THR A 561 4.23 20.33 -4.06
C THR A 561 3.19 21.33 -3.55
N SER A 562 3.56 22.23 -2.63
CA SER A 562 2.61 23.16 -2.00
C SER A 562 3.23 24.54 -1.76
N GLU A 563 2.36 25.57 -1.75
CA GLU A 563 2.74 26.95 -1.49
C GLU A 563 2.03 27.50 -0.24
N LEU A 564 2.54 28.57 0.32
CA LEU A 564 1.92 29.28 1.45
C LEU A 564 0.62 29.97 1.03
N GLY A 565 -0.41 29.84 1.85
CA GLY A 565 -1.74 30.42 1.63
C GLY A 565 -2.75 29.36 1.17
N GLY A 566 -4.03 29.68 1.33
CA GLY A 566 -5.13 28.73 1.15
C GLY A 566 -5.82 28.77 -0.20
N ASN A 567 -5.54 29.75 -1.05
CA ASN A 567 -6.28 30.01 -2.29
C ASN A 567 -5.34 30.47 -3.39
N GLN A 568 -4.86 29.54 -4.19
CA GLN A 568 -3.78 29.74 -5.18
C GLN A 568 -4.21 29.32 -6.61
N PRO A 569 -5.30 29.87 -7.18
CA PRO A 569 -5.82 29.41 -8.46
C PRO A 569 -4.92 29.75 -9.65
N ASP A 570 -4.02 30.71 -9.53
CA ASP A 570 -3.09 31.15 -10.56
C ASP A 570 -1.76 30.37 -10.59
N LEU A 571 -1.49 29.57 -9.56
CA LEU A 571 -0.31 28.73 -9.54
C LEU A 571 -0.49 27.52 -10.47
N SER A 572 0.52 27.27 -11.27
CA SER A 572 0.63 26.08 -12.12
C SER A 572 1.90 25.31 -11.78
N VAL A 573 1.79 23.99 -11.74
CA VAL A 573 2.95 23.10 -11.50
C VAL A 573 3.95 23.10 -12.64
N THR A 574 3.57 23.54 -13.83
CA THR A 574 4.31 23.38 -15.09
C THR A 574 5.78 23.75 -14.99
N SER A 575 6.07 24.97 -14.51
CA SER A 575 7.45 25.47 -14.44
C SER A 575 8.24 24.93 -13.25
N SER A 576 7.60 24.19 -12.35
CA SER A 576 8.25 23.57 -11.19
C SER A 576 8.61 22.10 -11.44
N VAL A 577 8.19 21.53 -12.57
CA VAL A 577 8.53 20.15 -12.93
C VAL A 577 10.02 20.02 -13.16
N HIS A 578 10.68 19.18 -12.34
CA HIS A 578 12.10 18.86 -12.46
C HIS A 578 12.29 17.65 -13.40
N PRO A 579 12.82 17.83 -14.61
CA PRO A 579 12.89 16.75 -15.61
C PRO A 579 13.87 15.63 -15.25
N GLU A 580 14.86 15.91 -14.40
CA GLU A 580 15.86 14.94 -13.92
C GLU A 580 15.43 14.24 -12.62
N SER A 581 14.16 14.39 -12.19
CA SER A 581 13.65 13.69 -11.02
C SER A 581 13.79 12.18 -11.18
N ALA A 582 14.35 11.50 -10.18
CA ALA A 582 14.48 10.04 -10.17
C ALA A 582 13.12 9.33 -10.23
N HIS A 583 12.07 9.99 -9.76
CA HIS A 583 10.68 9.46 -9.81
C HIS A 583 10.21 9.20 -11.24
N ILE A 584 10.60 10.03 -12.22
CA ILE A 584 10.21 9.86 -13.63
C ILE A 584 10.65 8.49 -14.14
N ALA A 585 11.95 8.19 -14.05
CA ALA A 585 12.48 6.93 -14.55
C ALA A 585 12.07 5.71 -13.69
N VAL A 586 11.93 5.88 -12.38
CA VAL A 586 11.48 4.81 -11.46
C VAL A 586 10.01 4.45 -11.68
N THR A 587 9.15 5.44 -11.97
CA THR A 587 7.72 5.20 -12.25
C THR A 587 7.53 4.60 -13.64
N ARG A 588 8.27 5.08 -14.61
CA ARG A 588 8.21 4.64 -16.01
C ARG A 588 8.37 3.12 -16.17
N ILE A 589 9.31 2.49 -15.46
CA ILE A 589 9.57 1.04 -15.59
C ILE A 589 8.41 0.14 -15.21
N SER A 590 7.36 0.67 -14.59
CA SER A 590 6.14 -0.08 -14.28
C SER A 590 5.08 -0.05 -15.39
N GLY A 591 5.38 0.60 -16.53
CA GLY A 591 4.46 0.71 -17.66
C GLY A 591 3.62 1.97 -17.66
N ILE A 592 4.00 2.97 -16.85
CA ILE A 592 3.36 4.28 -16.80
C ILE A 592 4.11 5.20 -17.78
N THR A 593 3.38 5.74 -18.77
CA THR A 593 3.95 6.62 -19.81
C THR A 593 3.74 8.10 -19.50
N ARG A 594 2.67 8.40 -18.75
CA ARG A 594 2.28 9.78 -18.43
C ARG A 594 1.78 9.90 -17.01
N THR A 595 1.86 11.12 -16.50
CA THR A 595 1.24 11.45 -15.22
C THR A 595 0.55 12.81 -15.28
N GLN A 596 -0.58 12.93 -14.56
CA GLN A 596 -1.09 14.22 -14.14
C GLN A 596 -0.30 14.64 -12.90
N THR A 597 0.64 15.56 -13.08
CA THR A 597 1.37 16.17 -11.98
C THR A 597 0.50 17.24 -11.33
N SER A 598 0.20 17.07 -10.06
CA SER A 598 -0.78 17.86 -9.33
C SER A 598 -0.16 18.57 -8.14
N PRO A 599 -0.61 19.81 -7.84
CA PRO A 599 -0.23 20.48 -6.61
C PRO A 599 -0.89 19.77 -5.43
N GLN A 600 -0.20 19.77 -4.30
CA GLN A 600 -0.70 19.25 -3.04
C GLN A 600 -0.75 20.38 -2.02
N GLY A 601 -1.42 20.20 -0.90
CA GLY A 601 -1.43 21.21 0.15
C GLY A 601 -2.70 21.23 0.97
N GLY A 602 -2.66 22.02 2.05
CA GLY A 602 -3.74 22.10 3.03
C GLY A 602 -4.79 23.17 2.78
N GLY A 603 -4.66 23.95 1.70
CA GLY A 603 -5.61 25.02 1.35
C GLY A 603 -6.80 24.51 0.54
N PRO A 604 -7.95 25.26 0.51
CA PRO A 604 -9.08 24.86 -0.34
C PRO A 604 -8.70 24.82 -1.83
N ILE A 605 -8.06 25.87 -2.36
CA ILE A 605 -7.64 25.92 -3.78
C ILE A 605 -6.11 25.74 -3.83
N MET A 606 -5.67 24.59 -4.34
CA MET A 606 -4.25 24.20 -4.32
C MET A 606 -3.46 24.75 -5.52
N GLY A 607 -4.10 24.91 -6.68
CA GLY A 607 -3.47 25.31 -7.93
C GLY A 607 -3.87 24.42 -9.10
N GLN A 608 -3.18 24.58 -10.22
CA GLN A 608 -3.48 23.90 -11.48
C GLN A 608 -2.45 22.80 -11.77
N SER A 609 -2.94 21.59 -12.06
CA SER A 609 -2.13 20.45 -12.54
C SER A 609 -1.71 20.60 -13.99
N SER A 610 -0.77 19.75 -14.39
CA SER A 610 -0.38 19.56 -15.79
C SER A 610 -0.18 18.08 -16.10
N VAL A 611 -0.39 17.68 -17.36
CA VAL A 611 -0.10 16.30 -17.81
C VAL A 611 1.29 16.30 -18.42
N ILE A 612 2.15 15.41 -17.93
CA ILE A 612 3.53 15.28 -18.41
C ILE A 612 3.80 13.88 -18.97
N ASP A 613 4.67 13.82 -19.96
CA ASP A 613 5.30 12.60 -20.47
C ASP A 613 6.40 12.16 -19.48
N LEU A 614 6.62 10.86 -19.34
CA LEU A 614 7.71 10.36 -18.49
C LEU A 614 9.02 10.14 -19.29
N ASP A 615 9.22 10.94 -20.34
CA ASP A 615 10.44 10.98 -21.15
C ASP A 615 10.63 12.36 -21.78
N GLY A 616 11.74 13.02 -21.48
CA GLY A 616 12.09 14.36 -21.94
C GLY A 616 13.24 14.95 -21.12
N MET A 617 13.90 15.97 -21.64
CA MET A 617 15.10 16.60 -21.02
C MET A 617 14.80 17.95 -20.37
N THR A 618 13.69 18.58 -20.74
CA THR A 618 13.25 19.87 -20.20
C THR A 618 11.77 19.77 -19.80
N TRP A 619 11.31 20.63 -18.89
CA TRP A 619 9.88 20.65 -18.55
C TRP A 619 9.00 21.00 -19.77
N GLU A 620 9.51 21.79 -20.73
CA GLU A 620 8.80 22.13 -21.98
C GLU A 620 8.62 20.90 -22.89
N GLU A 621 9.57 19.96 -22.87
CA GLU A 621 9.46 18.67 -23.59
C GLU A 621 8.55 17.68 -22.87
N LEU A 622 8.55 17.70 -21.53
CA LEU A 622 7.73 16.80 -20.72
C LEU A 622 6.25 17.18 -20.74
N VAL A 623 5.91 18.49 -20.72
CA VAL A 623 4.52 18.95 -20.55
C VAL A 623 3.74 18.78 -21.86
N CYS A 624 2.82 17.82 -21.89
CA CYS A 624 1.94 17.59 -23.04
C CYS A 624 0.58 18.30 -22.91
N LYS A 625 0.17 18.71 -21.70
CA LYS A 625 -1.00 19.55 -21.45
C LYS A 625 -0.74 20.45 -20.24
N ASP A 626 -0.59 21.76 -20.47
CA ASP A 626 -0.44 22.78 -19.43
C ASP A 626 -1.80 23.13 -18.80
N ARG A 627 -1.81 23.39 -17.49
CA ARG A 627 -2.98 23.84 -16.73
C ARG A 627 -4.23 23.00 -17.01
N ASP A 628 -4.09 21.71 -16.77
CA ASP A 628 -5.10 20.71 -17.06
C ASP A 628 -6.39 20.93 -16.26
N MET A 629 -6.29 20.93 -14.93
CA MET A 629 -7.41 21.08 -14.00
C MET A 629 -7.03 21.97 -12.82
N LEU A 630 -8.02 22.61 -12.19
CA LEU A 630 -7.86 23.27 -10.89
C LEU A 630 -8.14 22.26 -9.78
N HIS A 631 -7.21 22.10 -8.86
CA HIS A 631 -7.37 21.18 -7.73
C HIS A 631 -7.96 21.91 -6.52
N ILE A 632 -9.08 21.40 -5.99
CA ILE A 632 -9.80 21.95 -4.83
C ILE A 632 -9.96 20.85 -3.78
N ASN A 633 -9.40 21.05 -2.58
CA ASN A 633 -9.71 20.27 -1.40
C ASN A 633 -11.05 20.72 -0.84
N PHE A 634 -12.11 19.94 -1.06
CA PHE A 634 -13.41 20.31 -0.51
C PHE A 634 -13.39 20.19 1.03
N PRO A 635 -13.87 21.23 1.75
CA PRO A 635 -13.85 21.23 3.20
C PRO A 635 -14.61 20.05 3.80
N ARG A 636 -14.01 19.39 4.80
CA ARG A 636 -14.60 18.23 5.46
C ARG A 636 -15.95 18.55 6.07
N MET A 637 -16.97 17.82 5.65
CA MET A 637 -18.31 17.87 6.24
C MET A 637 -18.38 16.98 7.49
N ARG A 638 -19.15 17.41 8.51
CA ARG A 638 -19.30 16.69 9.78
C ARG A 638 -20.77 16.37 10.03
N ASN A 639 -21.05 15.17 10.53
CA ASN A 639 -22.42 14.73 10.87
C ASN A 639 -23.03 15.44 12.10
N ASP A 640 -22.20 16.15 12.89
CA ASP A 640 -22.61 16.78 14.16
C ASP A 640 -23.04 18.26 14.03
N ALA A 641 -23.11 18.76 12.81
CA ALA A 641 -23.60 20.10 12.56
C ALA A 641 -25.10 20.18 12.94
N LYS A 642 -25.38 20.84 14.05
CA LYS A 642 -26.78 21.07 14.58
C LYS A 642 -27.61 22.00 13.71
N ASP A 643 -27.01 22.68 12.77
CA ASP A 643 -27.63 23.62 11.85
C ASP A 643 -27.33 23.17 10.40
N ASP A 644 -28.34 23.29 9.52
CA ASP A 644 -28.23 23.05 8.04
C ASP A 644 -27.31 24.05 7.32
N LYS A 645 -26.35 24.64 8.03
CA LYS A 645 -25.42 25.61 7.46
C LYS A 645 -24.15 24.93 6.98
N ASP A 646 -23.72 25.33 5.80
CA ASP A 646 -22.41 24.97 5.30
C ASP A 646 -21.31 25.43 6.26
N PRO A 647 -20.22 24.66 6.39
CA PRO A 647 -19.04 25.10 7.11
C PRO A 647 -18.53 26.45 6.57
N GLU A 648 -17.97 27.28 7.43
CA GLU A 648 -17.45 28.62 7.08
C GLU A 648 -16.53 28.57 5.84
N ARG A 649 -15.67 27.55 5.74
CA ARG A 649 -14.77 27.34 4.58
C ARG A 649 -15.49 27.05 3.26
N VAL A 650 -16.69 26.45 3.29
CA VAL A 650 -17.51 26.25 2.07
C VAL A 650 -18.11 27.58 1.65
N THR A 651 -18.54 28.42 2.61
CA THR A 651 -19.03 29.76 2.33
C THR A 651 -17.92 30.65 1.73
N GLU A 652 -16.72 30.61 2.30
CA GLU A 652 -15.54 31.29 1.76
C GLU A 652 -15.23 30.88 0.31
N LEU A 653 -15.35 29.58 0.00
CA LEU A 653 -15.15 29.08 -1.36
C LEU A 653 -16.22 29.60 -2.32
N ARG A 654 -17.50 29.67 -1.90
CA ARG A 654 -18.58 30.27 -2.70
C ARG A 654 -18.32 31.75 -2.98
N ASP A 655 -17.91 32.50 -1.96
CA ASP A 655 -17.63 33.94 -2.07
C ASP A 655 -16.50 34.19 -3.08
N LEU A 656 -15.44 33.35 -3.07
CA LEU A 656 -14.34 33.41 -4.04
C LEU A 656 -14.79 33.13 -5.48
N LEU A 657 -15.66 32.14 -5.68
CA LEU A 657 -16.20 31.84 -7.01
C LEU A 657 -17.06 33.00 -7.53
N GLU A 658 -17.91 33.60 -6.68
CA GLU A 658 -18.72 34.74 -7.06
C GLU A 658 -17.87 36.00 -7.33
N GLU A 659 -16.79 36.20 -6.55
CA GLU A 659 -15.81 37.27 -6.81
C GLU A 659 -15.17 37.09 -8.20
N ALA A 660 -14.79 35.89 -8.57
CA ALA A 660 -14.22 35.57 -9.88
C ALA A 660 -15.23 35.78 -11.04
N ARG A 661 -16.49 35.37 -10.86
CA ARG A 661 -17.58 35.65 -11.80
C ARG A 661 -17.82 37.13 -11.97
N SER A 662 -17.84 37.89 -10.87
CA SER A 662 -18.02 39.34 -10.86
C SER A 662 -16.85 40.03 -11.54
N TRP A 663 -15.61 39.61 -11.25
CA TRP A 663 -14.39 40.13 -11.91
C TRP A 663 -14.47 39.94 -13.44
N ARG A 664 -14.89 38.75 -13.90
CA ARG A 664 -15.02 38.43 -15.35
C ARG A 664 -16.05 39.35 -15.99
N ARG A 665 -17.26 39.50 -15.43
CA ARG A 665 -18.30 40.41 -15.95
C ARG A 665 -17.81 41.86 -16.05
N LEU A 666 -17.07 42.35 -15.02
CA LEU A 666 -16.52 43.73 -15.03
C LEU A 666 -15.40 43.88 -16.05
N THR A 667 -14.55 42.87 -16.22
CA THR A 667 -13.45 42.88 -17.20
C THR A 667 -13.97 42.89 -18.62
N ASP A 668 -14.97 42.04 -18.92
CA ASP A 668 -15.64 41.98 -20.24
C ASP A 668 -16.32 43.33 -20.55
N ALA A 669 -17.04 43.91 -19.60
CA ALA A 669 -17.67 45.20 -19.76
C ALA A 669 -16.65 46.34 -19.95
N ALA A 670 -15.49 46.28 -19.31
CA ALA A 670 -14.39 47.22 -19.53
C ALA A 670 -13.83 47.12 -20.94
N ALA A 671 -13.59 45.89 -21.44
CA ALA A 671 -13.11 45.62 -22.80
C ALA A 671 -14.07 46.11 -23.87
N ASP A 672 -15.40 45.90 -23.71
CA ASP A 672 -16.46 46.39 -24.61
C ASP A 672 -16.51 47.92 -24.70
N ASN A 673 -16.07 48.60 -23.63
CA ASN A 673 -15.95 50.07 -23.62
C ASN A 673 -14.56 50.60 -23.95
N GLY A 674 -13.65 49.73 -24.45
CA GLY A 674 -12.28 50.12 -24.82
C GLY A 674 -11.38 50.46 -23.66
N LEU A 675 -11.72 50.00 -22.43
CA LEU A 675 -10.92 50.19 -21.25
C LEU A 675 -9.96 49.03 -21.03
N ALA A 676 -8.89 49.27 -20.28
CA ALA A 676 -7.96 48.18 -19.92
C ALA A 676 -8.66 47.18 -18.97
N PRO A 677 -8.36 45.87 -19.12
CA PRO A 677 -8.90 44.83 -18.22
C PRO A 677 -8.45 45.07 -16.78
N LEU A 678 -9.25 44.59 -15.84
CA LEU A 678 -8.91 44.61 -14.42
C LEU A 678 -7.77 43.62 -14.16
N GLY A 679 -6.67 44.11 -13.62
CA GLY A 679 -5.47 43.29 -13.37
C GLY A 679 -5.55 42.56 -12.04
N ASP A 680 -6.17 41.40 -12.01
CA ASP A 680 -6.10 40.45 -10.90
C ASP A 680 -5.83 39.04 -11.44
N ARG A 681 -4.59 38.55 -11.26
CA ARG A 681 -4.16 37.26 -11.81
C ARG A 681 -4.87 36.05 -11.16
N ARG A 682 -5.22 36.16 -9.90
CA ARG A 682 -5.91 35.06 -9.18
C ARG A 682 -7.34 34.92 -9.65
N LEU A 683 -8.06 36.04 -9.77
CA LEU A 683 -9.43 36.06 -10.29
C LEU A 683 -9.48 35.73 -11.78
N GLU A 684 -8.49 36.19 -12.57
CA GLU A 684 -8.32 35.82 -13.97
C GLU A 684 -8.20 34.30 -14.14
N ALA A 685 -7.37 33.65 -13.30
CA ALA A 685 -7.15 32.21 -13.34
C ALA A 685 -8.36 31.41 -12.84
N LEU A 686 -9.08 31.92 -11.83
CA LEU A 686 -10.23 31.24 -11.23
C LEU A 686 -11.51 31.36 -12.09
N ALA A 687 -11.68 32.45 -12.83
CA ALA A 687 -12.93 32.76 -13.53
C ALA A 687 -13.40 31.67 -14.51
N PRO A 688 -12.56 31.03 -15.35
CA PRO A 688 -13.01 29.97 -16.22
C PRO A 688 -13.56 28.74 -15.47
N TYR A 689 -13.03 28.42 -14.32
CA TYR A 689 -13.48 27.33 -13.45
C TYR A 689 -14.79 27.71 -12.74
N ALA A 690 -14.88 28.94 -12.23
CA ALA A 690 -16.09 29.46 -11.60
C ALA A 690 -17.29 29.56 -12.56
N LEU A 691 -17.05 29.65 -13.88
CA LEU A 691 -18.07 29.70 -14.93
C LEU A 691 -18.36 28.30 -15.54
N GLY A 692 -17.75 27.23 -15.04
CA GLY A 692 -17.90 25.89 -15.59
C GLY A 692 -17.29 25.71 -16.99
N GLU A 693 -16.42 26.64 -17.45
CA GLU A 693 -15.74 26.59 -18.75
C GLU A 693 -14.55 25.62 -18.72
N LYS A 694 -14.00 25.35 -17.53
CA LYS A 694 -12.88 24.42 -17.28
C LYS A 694 -13.20 23.48 -16.12
N ARG A 695 -12.63 22.30 -16.21
CA ARG A 695 -12.83 21.20 -15.25
C ARG A 695 -12.06 21.39 -13.96
N ILE A 696 -12.69 21.03 -12.84
CA ILE A 696 -12.11 21.05 -11.49
C ILE A 696 -11.91 19.61 -11.01
N ALA A 697 -10.74 19.31 -10.44
CA ALA A 697 -10.47 18.14 -9.62
C ALA A 697 -10.93 18.47 -8.19
N LEU A 698 -12.08 17.89 -7.79
CA LEU A 698 -12.70 18.19 -6.48
C LEU A 698 -12.45 17.03 -5.52
N HIS A 699 -11.49 17.19 -4.60
CA HIS A 699 -11.07 16.16 -3.65
C HIS A 699 -12.06 16.02 -2.50
N ALA A 700 -12.63 14.83 -2.34
CA ALA A 700 -13.61 14.52 -1.30
C ALA A 700 -13.60 13.04 -0.94
N ASP A 701 -13.28 12.68 0.30
CA ASP A 701 -13.06 11.30 0.73
C ASP A 701 -14.21 10.65 1.49
N GLY A 702 -14.68 11.27 2.56
CA GLY A 702 -15.74 10.73 3.40
C GLY A 702 -17.11 10.89 2.78
N ALA A 703 -18.04 9.96 2.99
CA ALA A 703 -19.37 9.95 2.39
C ALA A 703 -20.12 11.29 2.52
N GLN A 704 -20.10 11.92 3.69
CA GLN A 704 -20.73 13.24 3.91
C GLN A 704 -20.01 14.36 3.16
N THR A 705 -18.68 14.27 3.06
CA THR A 705 -17.89 15.26 2.32
C THR A 705 -18.15 15.10 0.81
N ILE A 706 -18.26 13.87 0.30
CA ILE A 706 -18.63 13.58 -1.09
C ILE A 706 -20.01 14.18 -1.41
N LEU A 707 -21.02 13.91 -0.58
CA LEU A 707 -22.36 14.46 -0.78
C LEU A 707 -22.38 16.00 -0.72
N GLY A 708 -21.61 16.60 0.19
CA GLY A 708 -21.43 18.05 0.28
C GLY A 708 -20.76 18.64 -0.96
N ALA A 709 -19.70 17.99 -1.46
CA ALA A 709 -18.99 18.38 -2.68
C ALA A 709 -19.88 18.31 -3.93
N MET A 710 -20.68 17.25 -4.06
CA MET A 710 -21.64 17.09 -5.15
C MET A 710 -22.71 18.17 -5.13
N ARG A 711 -23.29 18.43 -3.95
CA ARG A 711 -24.27 19.52 -3.76
C ARG A 711 -23.66 20.86 -4.15
N PHE A 712 -22.47 21.16 -3.66
CA PHE A 712 -21.73 22.38 -3.96
C PHE A 712 -21.49 22.54 -5.46
N ALA A 713 -20.96 21.50 -6.12
CA ALA A 713 -20.70 21.52 -7.56
C ALA A 713 -21.97 21.80 -8.38
N ARG A 714 -23.08 21.17 -8.02
CA ARG A 714 -24.38 21.38 -8.68
C ARG A 714 -24.93 22.79 -8.45
N GLU A 715 -24.88 23.30 -7.21
CA GLU A 715 -25.40 24.63 -6.86
C GLU A 715 -24.58 25.74 -7.51
N GLU A 716 -23.27 25.54 -7.68
CA GLU A 716 -22.36 26.48 -8.31
C GLU A 716 -22.18 26.27 -9.83
N GLU A 717 -22.89 25.29 -10.42
CA GLU A 717 -22.84 24.95 -11.86
C GLU A 717 -21.41 24.67 -12.36
N LEU A 718 -20.60 23.90 -11.58
CA LEU A 718 -19.21 23.61 -11.89
C LEU A 718 -19.06 22.31 -12.72
N ASP A 719 -18.11 22.28 -13.65
CA ASP A 719 -17.63 21.05 -14.29
C ASP A 719 -16.58 20.39 -13.38
N VAL A 720 -16.93 19.27 -12.74
CA VAL A 720 -16.08 18.63 -11.75
C VAL A 720 -15.86 17.15 -12.04
N VAL A 721 -14.68 16.64 -11.66
CA VAL A 721 -14.38 15.24 -11.42
C VAL A 721 -14.08 15.09 -9.94
N LEU A 722 -14.69 14.09 -9.31
CA LEU A 722 -14.43 13.80 -7.89
C LEU A 722 -13.15 13.00 -7.74
N TYR A 723 -12.26 13.42 -6.84
CA TYR A 723 -10.99 12.77 -6.54
C TYR A 723 -10.97 12.21 -5.11
N GLY A 724 -10.27 11.08 -4.92
CA GLY A 724 -10.21 10.34 -3.67
C GLY A 724 -11.38 9.39 -3.52
N VAL A 725 -12.53 9.91 -3.13
CA VAL A 725 -13.82 9.19 -3.04
C VAL A 725 -13.70 7.86 -2.29
N THR A 726 -12.93 7.87 -1.21
CA THR A 726 -12.54 6.67 -0.47
C THR A 726 -13.71 5.95 0.22
N GLU A 727 -14.82 6.66 0.51
CA GLU A 727 -16.11 6.11 0.95
C GLU A 727 -17.18 6.20 -0.13
N GLY A 728 -16.79 6.23 -1.42
CA GLY A 728 -17.70 6.26 -2.55
C GLY A 728 -18.71 5.11 -2.57
N TRP A 729 -18.28 3.93 -2.11
CA TRP A 729 -19.13 2.75 -1.99
C TRP A 729 -20.38 2.97 -1.08
N LYS A 730 -20.33 3.93 -0.15
CA LYS A 730 -21.48 4.29 0.70
C LYS A 730 -22.53 5.13 -0.03
N VAL A 731 -22.14 5.80 -1.13
CA VAL A 731 -22.95 6.80 -1.84
C VAL A 731 -22.92 6.61 -3.36
N ALA A 732 -22.59 5.43 -3.84
CA ALA A 732 -22.37 5.12 -5.26
C ALA A 732 -23.57 5.48 -6.14
N ASP A 733 -24.81 5.11 -5.72
CA ASP A 733 -26.04 5.43 -6.46
C ASP A 733 -26.28 6.94 -6.60
N ARG A 734 -25.88 7.72 -5.59
CA ARG A 734 -26.01 9.18 -5.60
C ARG A 734 -25.01 9.78 -6.59
N ILE A 735 -23.75 9.30 -6.61
CA ILE A 735 -22.73 9.74 -7.57
C ILE A 735 -23.20 9.42 -8.99
N ALA A 736 -23.70 8.20 -9.24
CA ALA A 736 -24.22 7.78 -10.52
C ALA A 736 -25.41 8.65 -10.99
N SER A 737 -26.33 8.99 -10.08
CA SER A 737 -27.51 9.82 -10.42
C SER A 737 -27.16 11.26 -10.82
N GLU A 738 -26.01 11.78 -10.39
CA GLU A 738 -25.50 13.10 -10.80
C GLU A 738 -24.64 13.04 -12.08
N GLY A 739 -24.35 11.83 -12.59
CA GLY A 739 -23.56 11.62 -13.83
C GLY A 739 -22.10 12.05 -13.70
N LEU A 740 -21.52 12.05 -12.49
CA LEU A 740 -20.15 12.48 -12.23
C LEU A 740 -19.14 11.36 -12.49
N SER A 741 -17.98 11.72 -13.05
CA SER A 741 -16.83 10.85 -13.14
C SER A 741 -16.01 10.92 -11.83
N VAL A 742 -15.32 9.82 -11.51
CA VAL A 742 -14.57 9.67 -10.27
C VAL A 742 -13.16 9.17 -10.55
N VAL A 743 -12.18 9.75 -9.88
CA VAL A 743 -10.83 9.22 -9.73
C VAL A 743 -10.72 8.59 -8.34
N VAL A 744 -10.73 7.25 -8.30
CA VAL A 744 -10.78 6.46 -7.06
C VAL A 744 -9.36 6.20 -6.55
N GLY A 745 -9.14 6.43 -5.26
CA GLY A 745 -7.91 6.05 -4.57
C GLY A 745 -7.76 6.65 -3.18
N PRO A 746 -6.83 6.12 -2.40
CA PRO A 746 -6.04 4.91 -2.63
C PRO A 746 -6.89 3.62 -2.55
N VAL A 747 -6.63 2.68 -3.46
CA VAL A 747 -7.20 1.33 -3.40
C VAL A 747 -6.50 0.53 -2.30
N LEU A 748 -5.16 0.55 -2.30
CA LEU A 748 -4.33 -0.07 -1.26
C LEU A 748 -4.29 0.85 -0.05
N SER A 749 -5.26 0.69 0.84
CA SER A 749 -5.35 1.44 2.11
C SER A 749 -6.28 0.74 3.10
N VAL A 750 -6.22 1.16 4.37
CA VAL A 750 -7.09 0.62 5.41
C VAL A 750 -8.49 1.25 5.36
N PRO A 751 -9.56 0.51 5.72
CA PRO A 751 -10.89 1.06 5.92
C PRO A 751 -10.90 2.20 6.94
N ARG A 752 -11.77 3.21 6.75
CA ARG A 752 -11.77 4.43 7.59
C ARG A 752 -12.39 4.24 8.96
N SER A 753 -13.31 3.29 9.10
CA SER A 753 -14.00 2.98 10.35
C SER A 753 -13.78 1.51 10.71
N ASP A 754 -13.80 1.20 12.01
CA ASP A 754 -13.66 -0.17 12.51
C ASP A 754 -14.81 -1.07 12.05
N PHE A 755 -15.97 -0.47 11.75
CA PHE A 755 -17.15 -1.17 11.24
C PHE A 755 -17.27 -1.17 9.71
N ASP A 756 -16.37 -0.54 8.99
CA ASP A 756 -16.32 -0.70 7.53
C ASP A 756 -15.85 -2.12 7.20
N PRO A 757 -16.44 -2.80 6.19
CA PRO A 757 -15.96 -4.09 5.73
C PRO A 757 -14.47 -4.09 5.45
N PHE A 758 -13.78 -5.17 5.83
CA PHE A 758 -12.33 -5.27 5.71
C PHE A 758 -11.82 -4.99 4.29
N ASP A 759 -12.63 -5.29 3.28
CA ASP A 759 -12.34 -5.15 1.86
C ASP A 759 -12.91 -3.86 1.22
N SER A 760 -13.52 -2.98 2.02
CA SER A 760 -14.26 -1.80 1.52
C SER A 760 -13.42 -0.88 0.61
N ARG A 761 -12.11 -0.79 0.83
CA ARG A 761 -11.20 0.00 0.00
C ARG A 761 -10.91 -0.68 -1.33
N TYR A 762 -10.69 -1.98 -1.31
CA TYR A 762 -10.41 -2.80 -2.49
C TYR A 762 -11.64 -2.91 -3.41
N ALA A 763 -12.83 -3.06 -2.82
CA ALA A 763 -14.11 -3.19 -3.53
C ALA A 763 -14.69 -1.86 -4.04
N ASN A 764 -14.22 -0.70 -3.53
CA ASN A 764 -14.82 0.60 -3.80
C ASN A 764 -14.96 0.90 -5.30
N ALA A 765 -13.91 0.66 -6.08
CA ALA A 765 -13.93 0.86 -7.53
C ALA A 765 -15.00 0.00 -8.23
N ALA A 766 -15.12 -1.27 -7.84
CA ALA A 766 -16.10 -2.19 -8.39
C ALA A 766 -17.55 -1.81 -8.01
N VAL A 767 -17.78 -1.36 -6.77
CA VAL A 767 -19.10 -0.89 -6.32
C VAL A 767 -19.53 0.34 -7.10
N LEU A 768 -18.65 1.31 -7.31
CA LEU A 768 -18.89 2.50 -8.10
C LEU A 768 -19.19 2.15 -9.57
N ALA A 769 -18.36 1.29 -10.18
CA ALA A 769 -18.57 0.85 -11.57
C ALA A 769 -19.89 0.10 -11.73
N ARG A 770 -20.25 -0.78 -10.79
CA ARG A 770 -21.54 -1.48 -10.80
C ARG A 770 -22.74 -0.53 -10.69
N ALA A 771 -22.60 0.59 -10.01
CA ALA A 771 -23.62 1.63 -9.96
C ALA A 771 -23.68 2.48 -11.25
N GLY A 772 -22.78 2.26 -12.21
CA GLY A 772 -22.71 3.00 -13.47
C GLY A 772 -21.88 4.29 -13.42
N VAL A 773 -21.03 4.45 -12.40
CA VAL A 773 -20.12 5.59 -12.28
C VAL A 773 -18.90 5.38 -13.18
N PRO A 774 -18.57 6.31 -14.09
CA PRO A 774 -17.30 6.28 -14.82
C PRO A 774 -16.13 6.47 -13.84
N ILE A 775 -15.22 5.49 -13.79
CA ILE A 775 -14.09 5.50 -12.86
C ILE A 775 -12.75 5.54 -13.56
N ALA A 776 -11.80 6.28 -12.99
CA ALA A 776 -10.36 6.09 -13.16
C ALA A 776 -9.75 5.73 -11.81
N ILE A 777 -8.58 5.10 -11.81
CA ILE A 777 -7.86 4.70 -10.59
C ILE A 777 -6.57 5.50 -10.49
N MET A 778 -6.29 6.06 -9.31
CA MET A 778 -5.01 6.70 -8.98
C MET A 778 -4.24 5.84 -7.97
N SER A 779 -2.92 5.93 -7.98
CA SER A 779 -2.08 5.24 -7.00
C SER A 779 -2.24 5.85 -5.61
N SER A 780 -2.40 7.17 -5.53
CA SER A 780 -2.45 7.97 -4.29
C SER A 780 -1.25 7.72 -3.37
N ASP A 781 -0.12 7.38 -3.95
CA ASP A 781 1.14 7.13 -3.28
C ASP A 781 2.19 8.09 -3.85
N ASP A 782 2.58 9.08 -3.08
CA ASP A 782 3.52 10.13 -3.51
C ASP A 782 4.92 9.55 -3.77
N GLU A 783 5.26 8.48 -3.07
CA GLU A 783 6.59 7.86 -3.13
C GLU A 783 6.67 6.76 -4.18
N ASN A 784 5.55 6.03 -4.40
CA ASN A 784 5.48 4.88 -5.28
C ASN A 784 4.33 4.92 -6.31
N PRO A 785 4.21 5.97 -7.15
CA PRO A 785 3.21 5.97 -8.23
C PRO A 785 3.34 4.76 -9.15
N ARG A 786 4.53 4.11 -9.18
CA ARG A 786 4.80 2.85 -9.90
C ARG A 786 3.91 1.68 -9.48
N ASN A 787 3.21 1.77 -8.33
CA ASN A 787 2.29 0.74 -7.83
C ASN A 787 0.88 0.83 -8.45
N LEU A 788 0.63 1.77 -9.38
CA LEU A 788 -0.64 1.90 -10.09
C LEU A 788 -1.15 0.59 -10.72
N PRO A 789 -0.32 -0.25 -11.41
CA PRO A 789 -0.80 -1.52 -11.95
C PRO A 789 -1.31 -2.46 -10.85
N PHE A 790 -0.70 -2.44 -9.67
CA PHE A 790 -1.13 -3.28 -8.55
C PHE A 790 -2.45 -2.78 -7.94
N ALA A 791 -2.63 -1.47 -7.83
CA ALA A 791 -3.90 -0.87 -7.41
C ALA A 791 -5.05 -1.29 -8.35
N ALA A 792 -4.82 -1.26 -9.67
CA ALA A 792 -5.78 -1.72 -10.67
C ALA A 792 -6.01 -3.24 -10.57
N GLY A 793 -4.96 -4.04 -10.36
CA GLY A 793 -5.03 -5.48 -10.15
C GLY A 793 -5.86 -5.86 -8.92
N PHE A 794 -5.67 -5.16 -7.81
CA PHE A 794 -6.48 -5.33 -6.59
C PHE A 794 -7.95 -4.97 -6.85
N ALA A 795 -8.23 -3.84 -7.51
CA ALA A 795 -9.61 -3.49 -7.87
C ALA A 795 -10.24 -4.58 -8.75
N ALA A 796 -9.47 -5.17 -9.69
CA ALA A 796 -9.94 -6.28 -10.51
C ALA A 796 -10.17 -7.56 -9.68
N ASN A 797 -9.30 -7.87 -8.73
CA ASN A 797 -9.46 -9.00 -7.82
C ASN A 797 -10.74 -8.87 -6.97
N TRP A 798 -11.10 -7.64 -6.60
CA TRP A 798 -12.25 -7.35 -5.74
C TRP A 798 -13.49 -6.90 -6.52
N GLY A 799 -13.69 -7.46 -7.73
CA GLY A 799 -14.96 -7.44 -8.45
C GLY A 799 -15.03 -6.49 -9.65
N LEU A 800 -13.99 -5.71 -9.94
CA LEU A 800 -13.91 -4.97 -11.18
C LEU A 800 -13.45 -5.92 -12.30
N SER A 801 -14.02 -5.84 -13.52
CA SER A 801 -13.51 -6.66 -14.63
C SER A 801 -12.08 -6.24 -15.00
N LYS A 802 -11.24 -7.17 -15.44
CA LYS A 802 -9.87 -6.86 -15.90
C LYS A 802 -9.84 -5.81 -17.02
N GLY A 803 -10.82 -5.85 -17.91
CA GLY A 803 -10.96 -4.87 -18.98
C GLY A 803 -11.28 -3.48 -18.43
N GLU A 804 -12.14 -3.40 -17.42
CA GLU A 804 -12.49 -2.14 -16.77
C GLU A 804 -11.31 -1.59 -15.96
N ALA A 805 -10.58 -2.46 -15.25
CA ALA A 805 -9.35 -2.08 -14.54
C ALA A 805 -8.30 -1.51 -15.51
N LEU A 806 -8.15 -2.12 -16.71
CA LEU A 806 -7.27 -1.59 -17.76
C LEU A 806 -7.75 -0.20 -18.23
N ARG A 807 -9.03 -0.06 -18.53
CA ARG A 807 -9.60 1.25 -18.93
C ARG A 807 -9.41 2.30 -17.84
N ALA A 808 -9.59 1.94 -16.58
CA ALA A 808 -9.49 2.84 -15.44
C ALA A 808 -8.10 3.49 -15.26
N VAL A 809 -7.03 2.83 -15.72
CA VAL A 809 -5.65 3.36 -15.67
C VAL A 809 -5.12 3.81 -17.04
N THR A 810 -5.93 3.73 -18.09
CA THR A 810 -5.54 4.10 -19.46
C THR A 810 -6.59 5.00 -20.13
N LEU A 811 -7.64 4.46 -20.73
CA LEU A 811 -8.64 5.21 -21.51
C LEU A 811 -9.47 6.17 -20.64
N HIS A 812 -9.99 5.72 -19.50
CA HIS A 812 -10.77 6.59 -18.61
C HIS A 812 -9.87 7.63 -17.94
N ALA A 813 -8.61 7.29 -17.60
CA ALA A 813 -7.65 8.28 -17.14
C ALA A 813 -7.37 9.36 -18.20
N ALA A 814 -7.30 8.97 -19.50
CA ALA A 814 -7.20 9.91 -20.61
C ALA A 814 -8.46 10.79 -20.77
N GLU A 815 -9.66 10.24 -20.52
CA GLU A 815 -10.94 10.98 -20.54
C GLU A 815 -11.01 12.01 -19.40
N VAL A 816 -10.51 11.65 -18.20
CA VAL A 816 -10.43 12.56 -17.06
C VAL A 816 -9.62 13.80 -17.43
N VAL A 817 -8.45 13.62 -18.02
CA VAL A 817 -7.59 14.74 -18.44
C VAL A 817 -7.94 15.30 -19.83
N GLY A 818 -9.04 14.84 -20.46
CA GLY A 818 -9.51 15.33 -21.76
C GLY A 818 -8.57 15.07 -22.93
N MET A 819 -7.84 13.95 -22.91
CA MET A 819 -6.87 13.55 -23.96
C MET A 819 -7.21 12.21 -24.61
N GLN A 820 -8.43 11.70 -24.46
CA GLN A 820 -8.88 10.40 -24.95
C GLN A 820 -8.78 10.22 -26.47
N ASP A 821 -8.82 11.31 -27.23
CA ASP A 821 -8.70 11.26 -28.69
C ASP A 821 -7.26 10.92 -29.15
N SER A 822 -6.28 11.11 -28.27
CA SER A 822 -4.87 10.88 -28.55
C SER A 822 -4.20 9.83 -27.68
N LEU A 823 -4.77 9.44 -26.57
CA LEU A 823 -4.17 8.57 -25.53
C LEU A 823 -5.12 7.46 -25.09
N GLY A 824 -4.62 6.55 -24.29
CA GLY A 824 -5.38 5.61 -23.47
C GLY A 824 -5.83 4.33 -24.15
N SER A 825 -5.58 4.15 -25.45
CA SER A 825 -5.85 2.87 -26.15
C SER A 825 -4.90 2.64 -27.31
N LEU A 826 -4.68 1.37 -27.66
CA LEU A 826 -3.91 1.00 -28.85
C LEU A 826 -4.82 1.04 -30.08
N THR A 827 -5.08 2.24 -30.59
CA THR A 827 -5.99 2.50 -31.72
C THR A 827 -5.29 3.34 -32.78
N ALA A 828 -5.51 3.01 -34.05
CA ALA A 828 -4.94 3.78 -35.15
C ALA A 828 -5.29 5.28 -35.05
N GLY A 829 -4.30 6.14 -35.21
CA GLY A 829 -4.37 7.59 -35.09
C GLY A 829 -3.97 8.12 -33.72
N LYS A 830 -3.99 7.31 -32.67
CA LYS A 830 -3.52 7.71 -31.35
C LYS A 830 -2.00 7.71 -31.24
N ARG A 831 -1.46 8.33 -30.18
CA ARG A 831 -0.03 8.34 -29.87
C ARG A 831 0.44 6.92 -29.58
N ALA A 832 1.67 6.61 -29.98
CA ALA A 832 2.24 5.29 -29.79
C ALA A 832 2.89 5.15 -28.42
N ASP A 833 2.04 5.10 -27.39
CA ASP A 833 2.40 4.79 -26.01
C ASP A 833 2.11 3.32 -25.76
N ILE A 834 3.16 2.49 -25.77
CA ILE A 834 3.04 1.04 -25.78
C ILE A 834 3.92 0.41 -24.71
N VAL A 835 3.40 -0.54 -23.98
CA VAL A 835 4.09 -1.32 -22.97
C VAL A 835 4.12 -2.78 -23.37
N MET A 836 5.29 -3.40 -23.42
CA MET A 836 5.49 -4.82 -23.69
C MET A 836 5.85 -5.54 -22.39
N THR A 837 5.08 -6.59 -22.06
CA THR A 837 5.28 -7.40 -20.85
C THR A 837 5.43 -8.88 -21.19
N ASP A 838 5.94 -9.67 -20.24
CA ASP A 838 6.01 -11.13 -20.34
C ASP A 838 4.74 -11.84 -19.83
N GLY A 839 3.77 -11.10 -19.29
CA GLY A 839 2.51 -11.62 -18.77
C GLY A 839 1.46 -10.52 -18.58
N ASP A 840 0.46 -10.80 -17.74
CA ASP A 840 -0.59 -9.84 -17.38
C ASP A 840 0.03 -8.61 -16.68
N LEU A 841 -0.27 -7.40 -17.16
CA LEU A 841 0.30 -6.13 -16.70
C LEU A 841 0.13 -5.91 -15.18
N PHE A 842 -0.96 -6.40 -14.62
CA PHE A 842 -1.32 -6.19 -13.21
C PHE A 842 -0.69 -7.22 -12.25
N GLU A 843 -0.19 -8.34 -12.78
CA GLU A 843 0.44 -9.37 -11.93
C GLU A 843 1.74 -8.87 -11.30
N ALA A 844 1.87 -9.11 -9.99
CA ALA A 844 3.04 -8.70 -9.22
C ALA A 844 4.34 -9.37 -9.67
N THR A 845 4.25 -10.49 -10.36
CA THR A 845 5.40 -11.24 -10.90
C THR A 845 5.76 -10.87 -12.34
N THR A 846 4.90 -10.12 -13.04
CA THR A 846 5.10 -9.77 -14.46
C THR A 846 6.16 -8.68 -14.64
N GLN A 847 7.05 -8.84 -15.61
CA GLN A 847 8.07 -7.87 -15.97
C GLN A 847 7.64 -7.00 -17.15
N VAL A 848 7.91 -5.69 -17.07
CA VAL A 848 7.87 -4.80 -18.22
C VAL A 848 9.19 -4.92 -18.94
N LEU A 849 9.13 -5.38 -20.19
CA LEU A 849 10.33 -5.71 -20.98
C LEU A 849 10.83 -4.53 -21.80
N ARG A 850 9.90 -3.84 -22.47
CA ARG A 850 10.19 -2.69 -23.36
C ARG A 850 9.02 -1.72 -23.32
N MET A 851 9.28 -0.45 -23.61
CA MET A 851 8.24 0.56 -23.62
C MET A 851 8.55 1.65 -24.67
N TRP A 852 7.49 2.19 -25.24
CA TRP A 852 7.53 3.30 -26.20
C TRP A 852 6.66 4.44 -25.69
N ILE A 853 7.16 5.65 -25.76
CA ILE A 853 6.44 6.91 -25.53
C ILE A 853 6.54 7.73 -26.80
N ASP A 854 5.38 8.13 -27.34
CA ASP A 854 5.33 8.83 -28.64
C ASP A 854 6.11 8.11 -29.75
N GLY A 855 6.05 6.78 -29.74
CA GLY A 855 6.73 5.93 -30.72
C GLY A 855 8.22 5.77 -30.53
N ASN A 856 8.83 6.48 -29.59
CA ASN A 856 10.23 6.36 -29.25
C ASN A 856 10.40 5.29 -28.17
N GLU A 857 11.30 4.35 -28.39
CA GLU A 857 11.65 3.39 -27.34
C GLU A 857 12.41 4.08 -26.21
N VAL A 858 11.93 3.93 -24.98
CA VAL A 858 12.52 4.59 -23.82
C VAL A 858 13.40 3.63 -23.01
N SER A 859 14.40 4.19 -22.34
CA SER A 859 15.30 3.44 -21.47
C SER A 859 14.53 2.89 -20.27
N MET A 860 14.74 1.59 -19.97
CA MET A 860 14.25 0.93 -18.76
C MET A 860 15.30 1.02 -17.61
N SER A 861 16.43 1.71 -17.81
CA SER A 861 17.40 2.00 -16.76
C SER A 861 16.98 3.18 -15.90
N ASN A 862 17.28 3.10 -14.62
CA ASN A 862 17.06 4.17 -13.66
C ASN A 862 18.09 4.06 -12.51
N ARG A 863 18.06 5.02 -11.57
CA ARG A 863 18.94 5.03 -10.40
C ARG A 863 18.97 3.68 -9.65
N GLN A 864 17.84 3.03 -9.50
CA GLN A 864 17.73 1.78 -8.73
C GLN A 864 18.36 0.60 -9.48
N THR A 865 18.15 0.50 -10.79
CA THR A 865 18.78 -0.53 -11.63
C THR A 865 20.30 -0.32 -11.73
N ASP A 866 20.79 0.92 -11.79
CA ASP A 866 22.21 1.22 -11.81
C ASP A 866 22.90 0.82 -10.48
N LEU A 867 22.21 1.08 -9.36
CA LEU A 867 22.67 0.62 -8.04
C LEU A 867 22.67 -0.91 -7.94
N TYR A 868 21.61 -1.56 -8.44
CA TYR A 868 21.54 -3.01 -8.50
C TYR A 868 22.72 -3.61 -9.24
N ASP A 869 22.99 -3.20 -10.47
CA ASP A 869 24.07 -3.72 -11.30
C ASP A 869 25.44 -3.49 -10.64
N LYS A 870 25.65 -2.29 -10.11
CA LYS A 870 26.91 -1.92 -9.41
C LYS A 870 27.17 -2.85 -8.21
N TYR A 871 26.18 -3.05 -7.37
CA TYR A 871 26.38 -3.77 -6.12
C TYR A 871 26.26 -5.29 -6.28
N ARG A 872 25.53 -5.77 -7.27
CA ARG A 872 25.58 -7.18 -7.68
C ARG A 872 26.97 -7.58 -8.17
N ALA A 873 27.59 -6.74 -9.01
CA ALA A 873 28.98 -6.95 -9.43
C ALA A 873 29.97 -6.97 -8.24
N ARG A 874 29.78 -6.07 -7.25
CA ARG A 874 30.57 -6.08 -6.01
C ARG A 874 30.37 -7.38 -5.22
N LEU A 875 29.12 -7.84 -5.05
CA LEU A 875 28.79 -9.08 -4.34
C LEU A 875 29.51 -10.27 -4.98
N HIS A 876 29.38 -10.44 -6.31
CA HIS A 876 30.04 -11.54 -7.04
C HIS A 876 31.56 -11.49 -6.90
N SER A 877 32.18 -10.29 -6.90
CA SER A 877 33.61 -10.13 -6.67
C SER A 877 34.06 -10.52 -5.24
N LYS A 878 33.15 -10.40 -4.24
CA LYS A 878 33.40 -10.81 -2.86
C LYS A 878 33.25 -12.30 -2.67
N ILE A 879 32.20 -12.90 -3.22
CA ILE A 879 31.94 -14.34 -3.14
C ILE A 879 33.03 -15.15 -3.87
N ALA A 880 33.59 -14.63 -4.98
CA ALA A 880 34.64 -15.27 -5.74
C ALA A 880 36.02 -15.28 -5.04
N LYS A 881 36.22 -14.52 -3.98
CA LYS A 881 37.47 -14.46 -3.17
C LYS A 881 37.38 -15.34 -1.95
#